data_6828bcac3395e73250bad9ec7e0e4536
#
_entry.id   6828bcac3395e73250bad9ec7e0e4536
#
_cell.length_a   1.000
_cell.length_b   1.000
_cell.length_c   1.000
_cell.angle_alpha   90.00
_cell.angle_beta   90.00
_cell.angle_gamma   90.00
#
_symmetry.space_group_name_H-M   'P 1'
#
loop_
_entity.id
_entity.type
_entity.pdbx_description
1 polymer ?
#
loop_
_entity_poly.entity_id
_entity_poly.type
_entity_poly.pdbx_seq_one_letter_code
_entity_poly.pdbx_strand_id
1 'polypeptide(L)'
;MPHPVDDEQTIEEIEEAGGDEALASRPYRVLLPLISLKEAKTLLPLAQALVADRQGRLIILHVVAVPEGRPLSEAAAEVSRSREALDLFLAQNGHTGIQVKTLVRVAREVWEGIWETVRDEEVDLLLLGWRGETLPDTAVEEMVHPLLAKPPCDVVLVRPGTDVTGPEGWQALRRILLPVRGGPYAALSLRVAQALAEVADAEVTLLHVTDRGARDAEEELFVAFAPALRGLERLTRSVTIVGEVEESIIQEAGGHQAIVMGAPSRRVGPDGWGGPVLDAVAEGVDVTLVVVKERWQAPSPPEPEPPTPYHRPIAVVVDKWFAENTFRSEEFADLERLVALKEAQGLTISLGLPALNEEETVGNVIQTIKKALMEEVPLLDEIVLIDSGSVDYTREIAADLGIPVYIHQEILPQYGAYRGKGEALWKSLYVLEGDIIAWIDTDIVNIHPRFVYGILGPLLREPRIQYVKGFYRRPLRQGDRLLAGGGGRVTELTARPLLNLFFPELSGLIQPLAGEYAGRREALERLPFFTGYGVETGLLIDILNAYGLQAIAQVDLRERIHRNKPLPALSPMSFAIIQVVVRRLEDRHKIRLLEEINKTMNLIRYEPGRFYLETIEVRERERPPMITIPEYRQKRGLPPLESEEDSRVTTETQRTQRNL
;
A
#
# COMPACT_ATOMS: atom_id res chain seq x y z
N MET A 1 -7.52 -15.85 71.50
CA MET A 1 -6.15 -16.04 71.05
C MET A 1 -6.21 -16.77 69.74
N PRO A 2 -5.98 -16.14 68.65
CA PRO A 2 -5.57 -16.79 67.38
C PRO A 2 -4.11 -16.53 67.10
N HIS A 3 -3.43 -17.51 66.53
CA HIS A 3 -2.05 -17.54 66.10
C HIS A 3 -1.81 -16.61 64.88
N PRO A 4 -0.62 -16.07 64.70
CA PRO A 4 -0.23 -15.34 63.50
C PRO A 4 0.06 -16.30 62.37
N VAL A 5 -0.41 -15.96 61.21
CA VAL A 5 -0.06 -16.59 59.93
C VAL A 5 1.11 -15.77 59.34
N ASP A 6 2.22 -16.46 59.15
CA ASP A 6 3.35 -16.00 58.34
C ASP A 6 2.93 -15.86 56.87
N ASP A 7 3.01 -14.70 56.34
CA ASP A 7 3.00 -14.39 54.89
C ASP A 7 4.28 -13.66 54.51
N GLU A 8 5.38 -14.38 54.48
CA GLU A 8 6.48 -14.11 53.58
C GLU A 8 6.16 -14.79 52.23
N GLN A 9 5.44 -14.14 51.35
CA GLN A 9 5.48 -14.44 49.93
C GLN A 9 6.24 -13.34 49.22
N THR A 10 7.43 -13.75 48.83
CA THR A 10 8.40 -13.20 47.92
C THR A 10 7.78 -12.40 46.77
N ILE A 11 8.23 -11.16 46.67
CA ILE A 11 8.12 -10.32 45.47
C ILE A 11 9.15 -10.85 44.44
N GLU A 12 8.85 -11.98 43.86
CA GLU A 12 9.45 -12.47 42.62
C GLU A 12 8.34 -13.17 41.85
N GLU A 13 8.13 -12.78 40.59
CA GLU A 13 7.13 -13.24 39.62
C GLU A 13 5.89 -12.32 39.43
N ILE A 14 6.14 -11.05 39.03
CA ILE A 14 5.32 -10.38 38.04
C ILE A 14 6.26 -10.03 36.87
N GLU A 15 6.78 -11.05 36.25
CA GLU A 15 7.33 -10.97 34.90
C GLU A 15 6.16 -11.03 33.89
N GLU A 16 6.10 -9.96 33.08
CA GLU A 16 5.89 -10.03 31.64
C GLU A 16 4.83 -11.03 31.16
N ALA A 17 3.62 -10.59 31.13
CA ALA A 17 2.59 -11.31 30.39
C ALA A 17 2.16 -10.52 29.13
N GLY A 18 2.71 -10.89 27.97
CA GLY A 18 1.85 -10.99 26.78
C GLY A 18 1.68 -9.75 25.89
N GLY A 19 2.40 -8.63 26.14
CA GLY A 19 2.30 -7.44 25.27
C GLY A 19 3.46 -7.24 24.30
N ASP A 20 4.64 -7.71 24.63
CA ASP A 20 5.89 -7.44 23.90
C ASP A 20 6.24 -8.49 22.85
N GLU A 21 5.77 -9.72 22.94
CA GLU A 21 6.09 -10.77 21.95
C GLU A 21 5.42 -10.54 20.57
N ALA A 22 4.25 -9.92 20.51
CA ALA A 22 3.60 -9.60 19.25
C ALA A 22 4.23 -8.38 18.54
N LEU A 23 4.88 -7.48 19.28
CA LEU A 23 5.63 -6.33 18.75
C LEU A 23 7.03 -6.72 18.26
N ALA A 24 7.61 -7.81 18.75
CA ALA A 24 8.95 -8.29 18.38
C ALA A 24 9.05 -8.91 16.96
N SER A 25 7.94 -9.13 16.26
CA SER A 25 7.91 -9.81 14.95
C SER A 25 7.86 -8.90 13.73
N ARG A 26 7.62 -7.57 13.89
CA ARG A 26 7.52 -6.65 12.75
C ARG A 26 8.66 -5.61 12.72
N PRO A 27 9.11 -5.19 11.51
CA PRO A 27 10.15 -4.18 11.41
C PRO A 27 9.68 -2.83 11.95
N TYR A 28 10.56 -2.12 12.67
CA TYR A 28 10.32 -0.76 13.17
C TYR A 28 10.08 0.23 12.02
N ARG A 29 9.05 1.06 12.09
CA ARG A 29 8.59 1.92 10.99
C ARG A 29 8.73 3.39 11.35
N VAL A 30 9.59 4.10 10.63
CA VAL A 30 9.77 5.55 10.74
C VAL A 30 9.08 6.24 9.58
N LEU A 31 8.20 7.19 9.87
CA LEU A 31 7.52 8.01 8.87
C LEU A 31 8.18 9.39 8.77
N LEU A 32 8.58 9.75 7.55
CA LEU A 32 9.10 11.07 7.20
C LEU A 32 8.14 11.72 6.18
N PRO A 33 7.22 12.59 6.61
CA PRO A 33 6.43 13.41 5.71
C PRO A 33 7.30 14.50 5.06
N LEU A 34 7.12 14.70 3.75
CA LEU A 34 7.83 15.73 2.99
C LEU A 34 6.90 16.89 2.67
N ILE A 35 7.17 18.03 3.27
CA ILE A 35 6.52 19.30 2.92
C ILE A 35 7.30 19.96 1.75
N SER A 36 8.62 19.78 1.72
CA SER A 36 9.47 20.23 0.61
C SER A 36 10.69 19.32 0.40
N LEU A 37 11.19 19.24 -0.84
CA LEU A 37 12.41 18.49 -1.18
C LEU A 37 13.66 19.01 -0.46
N LYS A 38 13.69 20.30 -0.08
CA LYS A 38 14.82 20.88 0.67
C LYS A 38 14.83 20.35 2.09
N GLU A 39 13.68 20.30 2.73
CA GLU A 39 13.50 19.77 4.08
C GLU A 39 13.80 18.27 4.14
N ALA A 40 13.36 17.54 3.10
CA ALA A 40 13.67 16.13 2.92
C ALA A 40 15.17 15.84 2.99
N LYS A 41 16.00 16.60 2.28
CA LYS A 41 17.46 16.43 2.28
C LYS A 41 18.06 16.63 3.66
N THR A 42 17.50 17.55 4.45
CA THR A 42 17.97 17.80 5.80
C THR A 42 17.57 16.69 6.76
N LEU A 43 16.33 16.19 6.70
CA LEU A 43 15.84 15.20 7.67
C LEU A 43 16.17 13.74 7.31
N LEU A 44 16.41 13.45 6.05
CA LEU A 44 16.63 12.09 5.55
C LEU A 44 17.78 11.37 6.28
N PRO A 45 18.98 11.95 6.50
CA PRO A 45 20.05 11.27 7.22
C PRO A 45 19.68 10.85 8.63
N LEU A 46 18.97 11.72 9.37
CA LEU A 46 18.50 11.40 10.73
C LEU A 46 17.44 10.29 10.69
N ALA A 47 16.49 10.35 9.72
CA ALA A 47 15.49 9.30 9.53
C ALA A 47 16.15 7.95 9.25
N GLN A 48 17.20 7.93 8.43
CA GLN A 48 17.95 6.73 8.08
C GLN A 48 18.68 6.14 9.31
N ALA A 49 19.33 6.97 10.13
CA ALA A 49 19.99 6.53 11.36
C ALA A 49 19.00 5.93 12.36
N LEU A 50 17.83 6.57 12.56
CA LEU A 50 16.78 6.07 13.43
C LEU A 50 16.17 4.73 12.99
N VAL A 51 16.17 4.46 11.69
CA VAL A 51 15.73 3.18 11.11
C VAL A 51 16.81 2.11 11.25
N ALA A 52 18.08 2.45 10.99
CA ALA A 52 19.21 1.53 11.01
C ALA A 52 19.42 0.93 12.39
N ASP A 53 19.27 1.74 13.44
CA ASP A 53 19.37 1.33 14.86
C ASP A 53 18.47 0.12 15.20
N ARG A 54 17.32 -0.02 14.53
CA ARG A 54 16.34 -1.09 14.77
C ARG A 54 16.09 -2.01 13.59
N GLN A 55 16.94 -2.00 12.57
CA GLN A 55 16.75 -2.77 11.34
C GLN A 55 15.36 -2.60 10.75
N GLY A 56 14.84 -1.38 10.80
CA GLY A 56 13.47 -1.04 10.47
C GLY A 56 13.27 -0.67 9.00
N ARG A 57 12.15 0.02 8.74
CA ARG A 57 11.75 0.54 7.42
C ARG A 57 11.49 2.02 7.48
N LEU A 58 12.02 2.79 6.53
CA LEU A 58 11.69 4.19 6.34
C LEU A 58 10.49 4.33 5.38
N ILE A 59 9.49 5.09 5.80
CA ILE A 59 8.35 5.48 4.96
C ILE A 59 8.47 6.96 4.67
N ILE A 60 8.61 7.32 3.40
CA ILE A 60 8.62 8.70 2.94
C ILE A 60 7.26 9.03 2.37
N LEU A 61 6.59 10.02 2.94
CA LEU A 61 5.23 10.40 2.58
C LEU A 61 5.20 11.79 1.94
N HIS A 62 4.52 11.92 0.81
CA HIS A 62 4.07 13.20 0.29
C HIS A 62 2.54 13.25 0.30
N VAL A 63 1.96 14.34 0.80
CA VAL A 63 0.51 14.55 0.83
C VAL A 63 0.13 15.63 -0.17
N VAL A 64 -0.72 15.27 -1.13
CA VAL A 64 -1.33 16.21 -2.07
C VAL A 64 -2.61 16.75 -1.44
N ALA A 65 -2.61 18.00 -1.04
CA ALA A 65 -3.77 18.66 -0.46
C ALA A 65 -4.72 19.17 -1.55
N VAL A 66 -5.99 18.78 -1.50
CA VAL A 66 -7.02 19.23 -2.44
C VAL A 66 -8.01 20.13 -1.72
N PRO A 67 -8.14 21.41 -2.10
CA PRO A 67 -9.04 22.35 -1.44
C PRO A 67 -10.50 21.85 -1.37
N GLU A 68 -11.23 22.30 -0.36
CA GLU A 68 -12.67 22.04 -0.27
C GLU A 68 -13.41 22.50 -1.53
N GLY A 69 -14.47 21.77 -1.91
CA GLY A 69 -15.26 22.04 -3.10
C GLY A 69 -14.72 21.46 -4.41
N ARG A 70 -13.47 20.90 -4.44
CA ARG A 70 -12.94 20.16 -5.59
C ARG A 70 -12.93 18.67 -5.33
N PRO A 71 -13.23 17.81 -6.32
CA PRO A 71 -13.08 16.35 -6.19
C PRO A 71 -11.63 15.96 -5.89
N LEU A 72 -11.41 14.97 -5.02
CA LEU A 72 -10.07 14.46 -4.70
C LEU A 72 -9.42 13.79 -5.93
N SER A 73 -10.22 13.21 -6.81
CA SER A 73 -9.80 12.58 -8.07
C SER A 73 -9.08 13.53 -9.04
N GLU A 74 -9.32 14.85 -8.93
CA GLU A 74 -8.58 15.83 -9.72
C GLU A 74 -7.08 15.84 -9.43
N ALA A 75 -6.68 15.35 -8.26
CA ALA A 75 -5.27 15.24 -7.87
C ALA A 75 -4.52 14.09 -8.58
N ALA A 76 -5.18 13.19 -9.31
CA ALA A 76 -4.55 12.00 -9.89
C ALA A 76 -3.29 12.31 -10.72
N ALA A 77 -3.30 13.39 -11.52
CA ALA A 77 -2.15 13.82 -12.30
C ALA A 77 -1.01 14.39 -11.43
N GLU A 78 -1.32 15.01 -10.30
CA GLU A 78 -0.36 15.53 -9.35
C GLU A 78 0.25 14.40 -8.52
N VAL A 79 -0.55 13.44 -8.11
CA VAL A 79 -0.10 12.20 -7.45
C VAL A 79 0.92 11.46 -8.31
N SER A 80 0.66 11.31 -9.61
CA SER A 80 1.60 10.68 -10.55
C SER A 80 2.93 11.44 -10.61
N ARG A 81 2.89 12.78 -10.76
CA ARG A 81 4.11 13.63 -10.74
C ARG A 81 4.86 13.54 -9.41
N SER A 82 4.14 13.51 -8.31
CA SER A 82 4.74 13.40 -6.97
C SER A 82 5.43 12.06 -6.76
N ARG A 83 4.87 10.97 -7.27
CA ARG A 83 5.52 9.65 -7.27
C ARG A 83 6.82 9.66 -8.06
N GLU A 84 6.81 10.21 -9.28
CA GLU A 84 8.01 10.36 -10.12
C GLU A 84 9.09 11.22 -9.43
N ALA A 85 8.69 12.33 -8.79
CA ALA A 85 9.60 13.20 -8.05
C ALA A 85 10.23 12.51 -6.84
N LEU A 86 9.45 11.74 -6.08
CA LEU A 86 9.96 10.94 -4.95
C LEU A 86 10.91 9.84 -5.42
N ASP A 87 10.60 9.19 -6.51
CA ASP A 87 11.46 8.17 -7.11
C ASP A 87 12.80 8.72 -7.54
N LEU A 88 12.80 9.88 -8.20
CA LEU A 88 14.03 10.58 -8.59
C LEU A 88 14.82 11.05 -7.37
N PHE A 89 14.14 11.56 -6.34
CA PHE A 89 14.77 11.99 -5.09
C PHE A 89 15.50 10.82 -4.41
N LEU A 90 14.87 9.64 -4.34
CA LEU A 90 15.48 8.46 -3.77
C LEU A 90 16.67 7.95 -4.59
N ALA A 91 16.56 7.93 -5.90
CA ALA A 91 17.66 7.54 -6.78
C ALA A 91 18.92 8.39 -6.55
N GLN A 92 18.75 9.66 -6.19
CA GLN A 92 19.85 10.59 -5.91
C GLN A 92 20.39 10.53 -4.48
N ASN A 93 19.58 10.08 -3.50
CA ASN A 93 19.89 10.22 -2.07
C ASN A 93 19.75 8.91 -1.27
N GLY A 94 19.38 7.79 -1.89
CA GLY A 94 18.89 6.56 -1.20
C GLY A 94 19.90 5.42 -0.98
N HIS A 95 21.20 5.65 -0.93
CA HIS A 95 22.23 4.59 -0.98
C HIS A 95 22.63 3.95 0.38
N THR A 96 21.73 3.81 1.34
CA THR A 96 22.11 3.45 2.72
C THR A 96 21.83 2.00 3.16
N GLY A 97 21.41 1.11 2.29
CA GLY A 97 21.17 -0.31 2.66
C GLY A 97 19.91 -0.56 3.52
N ILE A 98 19.11 0.49 3.83
CA ILE A 98 17.84 0.37 4.54
C ILE A 98 16.66 0.20 3.58
N GLN A 99 15.61 -0.44 4.06
CA GLN A 99 14.37 -0.54 3.28
C GLN A 99 13.62 0.80 3.29
N VAL A 100 13.38 1.38 2.11
CA VAL A 100 12.61 2.63 1.95
C VAL A 100 11.34 2.35 1.16
N LYS A 101 10.20 2.84 1.67
CA LYS A 101 8.89 2.85 1.00
C LYS A 101 8.47 4.29 0.74
N THR A 102 8.06 4.61 -0.49
CA THR A 102 7.46 5.91 -0.81
C THR A 102 5.94 5.80 -0.88
N LEU A 103 5.26 6.80 -0.35
CA LEU A 103 3.81 6.94 -0.41
C LEU A 103 3.42 8.34 -0.88
N VAL A 104 2.41 8.41 -1.73
CA VAL A 104 1.71 9.66 -2.03
C VAL A 104 0.25 9.48 -1.64
N ARG A 105 -0.23 10.35 -0.77
CA ARG A 105 -1.61 10.36 -0.29
C ARG A 105 -2.34 11.62 -0.74
N VAL A 106 -3.64 11.54 -0.84
CA VAL A 106 -4.51 12.67 -1.13
C VAL A 106 -5.42 12.94 0.06
N ALA A 107 -5.47 14.20 0.48
CA ALA A 107 -6.30 14.60 1.64
C ALA A 107 -6.83 16.03 1.44
N ARG A 108 -7.74 16.48 2.29
CA ARG A 108 -8.15 17.88 2.33
C ARG A 108 -7.05 18.74 2.93
N GLU A 109 -6.49 18.28 4.03
CA GLU A 109 -5.40 18.92 4.75
C GLU A 109 -4.18 17.98 4.84
N VAL A 110 -2.98 18.53 4.85
CA VAL A 110 -1.73 17.73 4.89
C VAL A 110 -1.70 16.85 6.14
N TRP A 111 -2.12 17.36 7.28
CA TRP A 111 -2.13 16.63 8.54
C TRP A 111 -3.08 15.41 8.51
N GLU A 112 -4.22 15.47 7.80
CA GLU A 112 -5.11 14.32 7.63
C GLU A 112 -4.41 13.17 6.94
N GLY A 113 -3.65 13.46 5.87
CA GLY A 113 -2.90 12.46 5.13
C GLY A 113 -1.77 11.84 5.97
N ILE A 114 -1.09 12.64 6.80
CA ILE A 114 -0.08 12.16 7.74
C ILE A 114 -0.74 11.23 8.78
N TRP A 115 -1.85 11.66 9.38
CA TRP A 115 -2.53 10.91 10.42
C TRP A 115 -3.10 9.58 9.95
N GLU A 116 -3.70 9.57 8.76
CA GLU A 116 -4.15 8.34 8.09
C GLU A 116 -2.98 7.39 7.85
N THR A 117 -1.85 7.92 7.38
CA THR A 117 -0.66 7.10 7.12
C THR A 117 -0.07 6.53 8.40
N VAL A 118 -0.02 7.30 9.49
CA VAL A 118 0.44 6.79 10.80
C VAL A 118 -0.37 5.58 11.24
N ARG A 119 -1.68 5.63 11.07
CA ARG A 119 -2.58 4.53 11.44
C ARG A 119 -2.49 3.35 10.46
N ASP A 120 -2.61 3.62 9.15
CA ASP A 120 -2.69 2.59 8.12
C ASP A 120 -1.37 1.82 7.95
N GLU A 121 -0.23 2.47 8.19
CA GLU A 121 1.10 1.88 8.11
C GLU A 121 1.61 1.47 9.50
N GLU A 122 0.81 1.61 10.57
CA GLU A 122 1.20 1.30 11.95
C GLU A 122 2.59 1.85 12.31
N VAL A 123 2.77 3.16 12.14
CA VAL A 123 4.04 3.86 12.31
C VAL A 123 4.47 3.84 13.78
N ASP A 124 5.74 3.56 14.04
CA ASP A 124 6.32 3.57 15.38
C ASP A 124 6.88 4.94 15.74
N LEU A 125 7.47 5.66 14.76
CA LEU A 125 8.04 6.99 14.95
C LEU A 125 7.71 7.92 13.79
N LEU A 126 7.21 9.11 14.10
CA LEU A 126 6.96 10.20 13.17
C LEU A 126 8.05 11.27 13.31
N LEU A 127 8.81 11.51 12.23
CA LEU A 127 9.85 12.56 12.17
C LEU A 127 9.35 13.74 11.34
N LEU A 128 9.26 14.92 11.95
CA LEU A 128 8.77 16.15 11.32
C LEU A 128 9.80 17.28 11.40
N GLY A 129 9.91 18.06 10.33
CA GLY A 129 10.58 19.33 10.35
C GLY A 129 9.66 20.44 10.91
N TRP A 130 10.25 21.33 11.67
CA TRP A 130 9.57 22.49 12.20
C TRP A 130 10.37 23.76 11.87
N ARG A 131 9.70 24.73 11.26
CA ARG A 131 10.31 26.02 10.91
C ARG A 131 9.64 27.11 11.73
N GLY A 132 10.33 27.57 12.76
CA GLY A 132 9.85 28.48 13.79
C GLY A 132 9.07 29.73 13.39
N GLU A 133 9.10 30.26 12.15
CA GLU A 133 8.47 31.54 11.84
C GLU A 133 7.88 31.70 10.41
N THR A 134 7.90 30.69 9.57
CA THR A 134 7.59 30.87 8.12
C THR A 134 6.58 29.92 7.53
N LEU A 135 5.72 29.30 8.32
CA LEU A 135 4.48 28.73 7.80
C LEU A 135 3.36 29.75 8.03
N PRO A 136 2.41 29.91 7.10
CA PRO A 136 1.25 30.73 7.41
C PRO A 136 0.63 30.22 8.70
N ASP A 137 0.51 31.09 9.67
CA ASP A 137 0.33 30.91 11.12
C ASP A 137 -0.72 29.91 11.61
N THR A 138 -1.48 29.23 10.76
CA THR A 138 -2.61 28.41 11.19
C THR A 138 -2.42 26.91 10.99
N ALA A 139 -1.74 26.47 9.91
CA ALA A 139 -1.74 25.05 9.55
C ALA A 139 -0.78 24.18 10.39
N VAL A 140 0.35 24.72 10.87
CA VAL A 140 1.33 23.96 11.67
C VAL A 140 0.98 23.97 13.14
N GLU A 141 0.50 25.07 13.69
CA GLU A 141 0.00 25.13 15.07
C GLU A 141 -1.20 24.21 15.25
N GLU A 142 -2.14 24.19 14.30
CA GLU A 142 -3.26 23.27 14.30
C GLU A 142 -2.83 21.79 14.17
N MET A 143 -1.69 21.52 13.53
CA MET A 143 -1.14 20.17 13.34
C MET A 143 -0.29 19.68 14.51
N VAL A 144 0.64 20.51 15.00
CA VAL A 144 1.62 20.11 16.04
C VAL A 144 0.94 19.97 17.40
N HIS A 145 -0.03 20.81 17.71
CA HIS A 145 -0.69 20.81 19.01
C HIS A 145 -1.45 19.49 19.32
N PRO A 146 -2.29 18.93 18.44
CA PRO A 146 -2.92 17.63 18.64
C PRO A 146 -1.92 16.47 18.70
N LEU A 147 -0.85 16.51 17.86
CA LEU A 147 0.20 15.52 17.82
C LEU A 147 0.96 15.42 19.15
N LEU A 148 1.31 16.55 19.75
CA LEU A 148 2.02 16.56 21.03
C LEU A 148 1.11 16.31 22.23
N ALA A 149 -0.19 16.56 22.10
CA ALA A 149 -1.15 16.33 23.19
C ALA A 149 -1.41 14.83 23.43
N LYS A 150 -1.61 14.05 22.36
CA LYS A 150 -1.89 12.60 22.41
C LYS A 150 -1.25 11.91 21.20
N PRO A 151 0.06 11.75 21.15
CA PRO A 151 0.74 11.18 20.02
C PRO A 151 0.37 9.69 19.86
N PRO A 152 -0.02 9.24 18.65
CA PRO A 152 -0.37 7.84 18.38
C PRO A 152 0.87 6.94 18.27
N CYS A 153 2.02 7.53 18.01
CA CYS A 153 3.35 6.92 17.92
C CYS A 153 4.38 7.87 18.54
N ASP A 154 5.62 7.44 18.61
CA ASP A 154 6.71 8.33 19.00
C ASP A 154 6.80 9.50 18.00
N VAL A 155 7.08 10.71 18.47
CA VAL A 155 7.20 11.91 17.63
C VAL A 155 8.54 12.58 17.87
N VAL A 156 9.22 12.93 16.79
CA VAL A 156 10.46 13.72 16.77
C VAL A 156 10.22 14.95 15.92
N LEU A 157 10.33 16.13 16.53
CA LEU A 157 10.25 17.43 15.85
C LEU A 157 11.65 18.01 15.75
N VAL A 158 12.04 18.46 14.56
CA VAL A 158 13.37 19.03 14.31
C VAL A 158 13.21 20.47 13.80
N ARG A 159 13.75 21.44 14.55
CA ARG A 159 13.99 22.80 14.09
C ARG A 159 15.47 22.93 13.73
N PRO A 160 15.84 22.87 12.44
CA PRO A 160 17.23 23.01 12.04
C PRO A 160 17.74 24.44 12.34
N GLY A 161 18.89 24.53 12.99
CA GLY A 161 19.62 25.78 13.13
C GLY A 161 20.31 26.22 11.82
N THR A 162 20.88 27.41 11.83
CA THR A 162 21.60 27.97 10.66
C THR A 162 22.77 27.09 10.21
N ASP A 163 23.44 26.42 11.15
CA ASP A 163 24.56 25.54 10.88
C ASP A 163 24.15 24.34 10.01
N VAL A 164 23.03 23.67 10.35
CA VAL A 164 22.53 22.47 9.63
C VAL A 164 21.90 22.82 8.27
N THR A 165 21.36 24.02 8.11
CA THR A 165 20.81 24.50 6.84
C THR A 165 21.87 24.97 5.85
N GLY A 166 23.13 25.09 6.29
CA GLY A 166 24.30 25.43 5.47
C GLY A 166 24.80 24.28 4.61
N PRO A 167 25.89 24.50 3.84
CA PRO A 167 26.42 23.52 2.89
C PRO A 167 26.99 22.24 3.55
N GLU A 168 27.45 22.33 4.80
CA GLU A 168 27.98 21.19 5.56
C GLU A 168 26.86 20.30 6.14
N GLY A 169 25.62 20.81 6.22
CA GLY A 169 24.49 20.08 6.77
C GLY A 169 24.75 19.60 8.21
N TRP A 170 24.39 18.37 8.52
CA TRP A 170 24.60 17.77 9.82
C TRP A 170 26.07 17.68 10.26
N GLN A 171 26.99 17.67 9.31
CA GLN A 171 28.43 17.63 9.61
C GLN A 171 28.95 18.92 10.26
N ALA A 172 28.13 19.99 10.28
CA ALA A 172 28.48 21.22 11.01
C ALA A 172 28.33 21.07 12.52
N LEU A 173 27.56 20.10 13.01
CA LEU A 173 27.40 19.83 14.44
C LEU A 173 28.65 19.16 14.99
N ARG A 174 29.12 19.64 16.14
CA ARG A 174 30.25 19.07 16.89
C ARG A 174 29.84 18.65 18.30
N ARG A 175 28.91 19.34 18.90
CA ARG A 175 28.44 19.09 20.26
C ARG A 175 26.92 19.20 20.36
N ILE A 176 26.32 18.20 20.97
CA ILE A 176 24.89 18.05 21.18
C ILE A 176 24.64 18.13 22.68
N LEU A 177 23.75 19.00 23.11
CA LEU A 177 23.29 19.10 24.50
C LEU A 177 22.07 18.20 24.70
N LEU A 178 22.09 17.36 25.72
CA LEU A 178 21.00 16.47 26.09
C LEU A 178 20.56 16.75 27.53
N PRO A 179 19.62 17.68 27.76
CA PRO A 179 19.03 17.90 29.09
C PRO A 179 18.17 16.69 29.48
N VAL A 180 18.42 16.12 30.65
CA VAL A 180 17.67 14.99 31.20
C VAL A 180 17.17 15.32 32.62
N ARG A 181 15.89 15.05 32.84
CA ARG A 181 15.26 15.24 34.16
C ARG A 181 14.86 13.90 34.81
N GLY A 182 14.99 12.81 34.09
CA GLY A 182 14.37 11.56 34.45
C GLY A 182 12.92 11.46 33.95
N GLY A 183 12.41 10.26 33.88
CA GLY A 183 11.04 9.97 33.42
C GLY A 183 10.98 9.23 32.08
N PRO A 184 9.77 8.96 31.57
CA PRO A 184 9.55 8.03 30.45
C PRO A 184 10.18 8.48 29.13
N TYR A 185 10.42 9.75 28.89
CA TYR A 185 10.96 10.29 27.63
C TYR A 185 12.48 10.23 27.49
N ALA A 186 13.18 9.83 28.54
CA ALA A 186 14.63 9.83 28.53
C ALA A 186 15.19 8.77 27.56
N ALA A 187 14.56 7.61 27.43
CA ALA A 187 14.99 6.55 26.52
C ALA A 187 14.90 6.98 25.05
N LEU A 188 13.82 7.65 24.66
CA LEU A 188 13.67 8.17 23.30
C LEU A 188 14.64 9.32 23.02
N SER A 189 14.82 10.25 24.00
CA SER A 189 15.76 11.37 23.86
C SER A 189 17.20 10.89 23.69
N LEU A 190 17.62 9.90 24.48
CA LEU A 190 18.93 9.25 24.39
C LEU A 190 19.16 8.62 23.01
N ARG A 191 18.21 7.84 22.53
CA ARG A 191 18.27 7.19 21.22
C ARG A 191 18.36 8.20 20.07
N VAL A 192 17.56 9.25 20.11
CA VAL A 192 17.59 10.31 19.10
C VAL A 192 18.90 11.10 19.16
N ALA A 193 19.42 11.40 20.35
CA ALA A 193 20.71 12.05 20.51
C ALA A 193 21.86 11.21 19.98
N GLN A 194 21.85 9.88 20.19
CA GLN A 194 22.83 8.97 19.64
C GLN A 194 22.75 8.92 18.11
N ALA A 195 21.57 8.73 17.54
CA ALA A 195 21.39 8.73 16.08
C ALA A 195 21.87 10.05 15.45
N LEU A 196 21.58 11.17 16.09
CA LEU A 196 22.03 12.48 15.64
C LEU A 196 23.56 12.63 15.74
N ALA A 197 24.16 12.13 16.83
CA ALA A 197 25.61 12.15 17.03
C ALA A 197 26.35 11.28 16.01
N GLU A 198 25.78 10.14 15.64
CA GLU A 198 26.32 9.29 14.56
C GLU A 198 26.28 9.97 13.20
N VAL A 199 25.13 10.60 12.85
CA VAL A 199 24.98 11.34 11.58
C VAL A 199 25.94 12.51 11.48
N ALA A 200 26.13 13.24 12.60
CA ALA A 200 26.92 14.48 12.65
C ALA A 200 28.42 14.26 12.94
N ASP A 201 28.82 13.08 13.38
CA ASP A 201 30.13 12.80 14.00
C ASP A 201 30.40 13.73 15.19
N ALA A 202 29.41 13.88 16.07
CA ALA A 202 29.37 14.83 17.17
C ALA A 202 29.47 14.16 18.54
N GLU A 203 29.89 14.94 19.56
CA GLU A 203 29.93 14.54 20.96
C GLU A 203 28.62 14.89 21.65
N VAL A 204 28.19 14.08 22.63
CA VAL A 204 26.98 14.33 23.42
C VAL A 204 27.38 14.78 24.84
N THR A 205 26.84 15.92 25.28
CA THR A 205 26.92 16.41 26.65
C THR A 205 25.58 16.16 27.36
N LEU A 206 25.60 15.32 28.37
CA LEU A 206 24.45 15.10 29.25
C LEU A 206 24.37 16.22 30.26
N LEU A 207 23.23 16.94 30.31
CA LEU A 207 22.98 18.00 31.30
C LEU A 207 21.89 17.58 32.29
N HIS A 208 22.23 17.58 33.54
CA HIS A 208 21.28 17.44 34.66
C HIS A 208 21.17 18.73 35.45
N VAL A 209 19.95 19.23 35.64
CA VAL A 209 19.70 20.44 36.46
C VAL A 209 18.93 20.03 37.71
N THR A 210 19.48 20.37 38.89
CA THR A 210 18.91 20.02 40.19
C THR A 210 18.60 21.25 41.03
N ASP A 211 17.63 21.14 41.94
CA ASP A 211 17.38 22.15 43.00
C ASP A 211 18.44 22.06 44.09
N ARG A 212 18.63 23.16 44.82
CA ARG A 212 19.60 23.24 45.92
C ARG A 212 19.27 22.20 47.00
N GLY A 213 20.01 21.11 47.06
CA GLY A 213 19.97 20.14 48.18
C GLY A 213 19.94 18.67 47.79
N ALA A 214 19.81 18.31 46.49
CA ALA A 214 19.62 16.92 46.05
C ALA A 214 20.95 16.27 45.59
N ARG A 215 21.92 16.05 46.48
CA ARG A 215 23.09 15.19 46.15
C ARG A 215 22.72 13.71 45.97
N ASP A 216 21.65 13.26 46.64
CA ASP A 216 21.19 11.86 46.56
C ASP A 216 20.41 11.54 45.25
N ALA A 217 19.88 12.57 44.58
CA ALA A 217 19.17 12.38 43.31
C ALA A 217 20.09 12.05 42.10
N GLU A 218 21.38 12.36 42.22
CA GLU A 218 22.36 12.06 41.17
C GLU A 218 22.60 10.56 41.03
N GLU A 219 22.74 9.82 42.14
CA GLU A 219 22.95 8.36 42.13
C GLU A 219 21.70 7.63 41.61
N GLU A 220 20.49 8.05 42.03
CA GLU A 220 19.24 7.40 41.56
C GLU A 220 19.00 7.61 40.06
N LEU A 221 19.33 8.79 39.52
CA LEU A 221 19.14 9.11 38.11
C LEU A 221 20.09 8.32 37.20
N PHE A 222 21.37 8.26 37.59
CA PHE A 222 22.37 7.50 36.86
C PHE A 222 22.15 5.98 36.96
N VAL A 223 21.61 5.48 38.05
CA VAL A 223 21.26 4.08 38.22
C VAL A 223 20.07 3.69 37.29
N ALA A 224 19.04 4.54 37.24
CA ALA A 224 17.87 4.31 36.38
C ALA A 224 18.21 4.33 34.88
N PHE A 225 19.20 5.15 34.48
CA PHE A 225 19.61 5.26 33.07
C PHE A 225 20.88 4.50 32.72
N ALA A 226 21.55 3.88 33.66
CA ALA A 226 22.80 3.17 33.43
C ALA A 226 22.77 2.14 32.29
N PRO A 227 21.65 1.40 32.04
CA PRO A 227 21.56 0.54 30.88
C PRO A 227 21.53 1.31 29.54
N ALA A 228 20.79 2.41 29.48
CA ALA A 228 20.66 3.25 28.28
C ALA A 228 21.92 4.08 28.02
N LEU A 229 22.58 4.57 29.08
CA LEU A 229 23.85 5.30 28.98
C LEU A 229 25.00 4.42 28.49
N ARG A 230 24.99 3.11 28.77
CA ARG A 230 25.99 2.16 28.27
C ARG A 230 25.97 1.99 26.74
N GLY A 231 24.86 2.36 26.09
CA GLY A 231 24.72 2.38 24.64
C GLY A 231 25.17 3.69 23.97
N LEU A 232 25.47 4.74 24.74
CA LEU A 232 25.93 6.03 24.23
C LEU A 232 27.48 6.05 24.11
N GLU A 233 27.98 5.52 23.00
CA GLU A 233 29.44 5.47 22.72
C GLU A 233 30.06 6.89 22.60
N ARG A 234 29.24 7.92 22.29
CA ARG A 234 29.66 9.30 22.06
C ARG A 234 29.37 10.24 23.24
N LEU A 235 29.01 9.71 24.41
CA LEU A 235 28.84 10.50 25.61
C LEU A 235 30.22 10.89 26.17
N THR A 236 30.60 12.14 25.98
CA THR A 236 31.94 12.65 26.39
C THR A 236 31.91 13.46 27.65
N ARG A 237 30.77 14.03 28.04
CA ARG A 237 30.66 14.91 29.20
C ARG A 237 29.31 14.76 29.90
N SER A 238 29.33 14.71 31.22
CA SER A 238 28.15 14.85 32.07
C SER A 238 28.31 16.11 32.93
N VAL A 239 27.29 16.94 32.97
CA VAL A 239 27.27 18.22 33.71
C VAL A 239 26.06 18.27 34.63
N THR A 240 26.29 18.55 35.92
CA THR A 240 25.23 18.80 36.87
C THR A 240 25.28 20.26 37.29
N ILE A 241 24.17 20.99 37.11
CA ILE A 241 24.02 22.39 37.47
C ILE A 241 22.93 22.53 38.53
N VAL A 242 23.18 23.37 39.51
CA VAL A 242 22.18 23.77 40.51
C VAL A 242 21.63 25.13 40.16
N GLY A 243 20.37 25.22 39.73
CA GLY A 243 19.75 26.47 39.28
C GLY A 243 18.35 26.29 38.69
N GLU A 244 17.84 27.37 38.11
CA GLU A 244 16.59 27.32 37.32
C GLU A 244 16.83 26.56 36.03
N VAL A 245 15.86 25.69 35.66
CA VAL A 245 16.03 24.71 34.57
C VAL A 245 16.20 25.41 33.23
N GLU A 246 15.34 26.38 32.93
CA GLU A 246 15.31 27.12 31.66
C GLU A 246 16.62 27.86 31.42
N GLU A 247 17.03 28.66 32.44
CA GLU A 247 18.24 29.50 32.38
C GLU A 247 19.51 28.63 32.23
N SER A 248 19.56 27.50 32.95
CA SER A 248 20.69 26.57 32.91
C SER A 248 20.84 25.92 31.55
N ILE A 249 19.73 25.50 30.92
CA ILE A 249 19.74 24.88 29.56
C ILE A 249 20.18 25.95 28.55
N ILE A 250 19.62 27.17 28.57
CA ILE A 250 19.93 28.21 27.60
C ILE A 250 21.41 28.63 27.74
N GLN A 251 21.94 28.74 28.97
CA GLN A 251 23.34 29.10 29.20
C GLN A 251 24.30 28.02 28.67
N GLU A 252 24.04 26.72 28.94
CA GLU A 252 24.91 25.63 28.49
C GLU A 252 24.78 25.42 26.97
N ALA A 253 23.62 25.75 26.39
CA ALA A 253 23.38 25.69 24.94
C ALA A 253 24.33 26.59 24.14
N GLY A 254 24.84 27.69 24.72
CA GLY A 254 25.79 28.59 24.05
C GLY A 254 27.11 27.92 23.62
N GLY A 255 27.41 26.75 24.15
CA GLY A 255 28.56 25.93 23.76
C GLY A 255 28.27 24.77 22.81
N HIS A 256 27.01 24.62 22.38
CA HIS A 256 26.52 23.47 21.62
C HIS A 256 25.83 23.94 20.33
N GLN A 257 25.75 23.07 19.30
CA GLN A 257 25.09 23.38 18.04
C GLN A 257 23.71 22.71 17.92
N ALA A 258 23.41 21.76 18.79
CA ALA A 258 22.10 21.12 18.85
C ALA A 258 21.69 20.82 20.30
N ILE A 259 20.38 20.84 20.55
CA ILE A 259 19.76 20.41 21.80
C ILE A 259 18.74 19.31 21.47
N VAL A 260 18.78 18.20 22.22
CA VAL A 260 17.76 17.16 22.16
C VAL A 260 17.02 17.13 23.50
N MET A 261 15.72 17.39 23.51
CA MET A 261 14.95 17.43 24.74
C MET A 261 13.55 16.81 24.62
N GLY A 262 13.04 16.28 25.73
CA GLY A 262 11.70 15.72 25.84
C GLY A 262 10.62 16.80 26.00
N ALA A 263 9.48 16.61 25.34
CA ALA A 263 8.29 17.41 25.56
C ALA A 263 7.52 16.90 26.80
N PRO A 264 6.89 17.81 27.62
CA PRO A 264 6.21 17.44 28.85
C PRO A 264 4.98 16.54 28.63
N SER A 265 4.65 15.73 29.66
CA SER A 265 3.52 14.75 29.60
C SER A 265 2.14 15.38 29.77
N ARG A 266 2.02 16.53 30.38
CA ARG A 266 0.75 17.20 30.70
C ARG A 266 0.50 18.39 29.79
N ARG A 267 -0.77 18.59 29.39
CA ARG A 267 -1.22 19.83 28.77
C ARG A 267 -0.83 21.00 29.63
N VAL A 268 -0.08 21.91 29.10
CA VAL A 268 0.14 23.23 29.67
C VAL A 268 -0.75 24.18 28.90
N GLY A 269 -1.61 24.92 29.56
CA GLY A 269 -2.53 25.98 29.11
C GLY A 269 -2.95 26.16 27.65
N PRO A 270 -3.89 27.02 27.34
CA PRO A 270 -4.35 27.20 25.97
C PRO A 270 -3.33 27.83 25.01
N ASP A 271 -2.25 28.44 25.53
CA ASP A 271 -1.33 29.25 24.73
C ASP A 271 0.10 28.70 24.62
N GLY A 272 0.41 27.50 25.20
CA GLY A 272 1.74 26.88 25.17
C GLY A 272 1.72 25.48 24.57
N TRP A 273 2.60 25.20 23.62
CA TRP A 273 2.65 23.89 22.91
C TRP A 273 3.62 22.88 23.55
N GLY A 274 4.67 23.34 24.21
CA GLY A 274 5.72 22.50 24.76
C GLY A 274 5.94 22.63 26.29
N GLY A 275 5.21 23.51 26.95
CA GLY A 275 5.39 23.87 28.37
C GLY A 275 6.50 24.90 28.60
N PRO A 276 6.52 25.54 29.79
CA PRO A 276 7.32 26.73 30.02
C PRO A 276 8.81 26.55 29.74
N VAL A 277 9.37 25.37 30.05
CA VAL A 277 10.80 25.09 29.83
C VAL A 277 11.11 24.99 28.33
N LEU A 278 10.27 24.23 27.56
CA LEU A 278 10.50 24.05 26.14
C LEU A 278 10.25 25.34 25.36
N ASP A 279 9.20 26.10 25.74
CA ASP A 279 8.86 27.35 25.10
C ASP A 279 10.00 28.39 25.35
N ALA A 280 10.50 28.52 26.58
CA ALA A 280 11.62 29.39 26.90
C ALA A 280 12.93 29.02 26.19
N VAL A 281 13.24 27.69 26.09
CA VAL A 281 14.42 27.22 25.35
C VAL A 281 14.24 27.48 23.86
N ALA A 282 13.05 27.21 23.28
CA ALA A 282 12.79 27.46 21.89
C ALA A 282 12.93 28.92 21.46
N GLU A 283 12.56 29.86 22.35
CA GLU A 283 12.74 31.31 22.14
C GLU A 283 14.17 31.76 22.42
N GLY A 284 14.83 31.13 23.39
CA GLY A 284 16.14 31.57 23.90
C GLY A 284 17.36 31.08 23.12
N VAL A 285 17.18 30.16 22.13
CA VAL A 285 18.31 29.56 21.39
C VAL A 285 18.10 29.53 19.90
N ASP A 286 19.18 29.81 19.14
CA ASP A 286 19.21 29.74 17.66
C ASP A 286 19.81 28.43 17.10
N VAL A 287 20.20 27.53 18.02
CA VAL A 287 20.78 26.22 17.63
C VAL A 287 19.72 25.24 17.13
N THR A 288 20.15 24.15 16.53
CA THR A 288 19.25 23.06 16.14
C THR A 288 18.52 22.51 17.37
N LEU A 289 17.20 22.54 17.36
CA LEU A 289 16.36 22.03 18.44
C LEU A 289 15.62 20.76 17.98
N VAL A 290 15.85 19.66 18.70
CA VAL A 290 15.17 18.39 18.49
C VAL A 290 14.29 18.07 19.69
N VAL A 291 12.98 18.05 19.48
CA VAL A 291 12.00 17.78 20.53
C VAL A 291 11.43 16.39 20.34
N VAL A 292 11.45 15.59 21.40
CA VAL A 292 10.95 14.22 21.35
C VAL A 292 9.74 14.05 22.25
N LYS A 293 8.79 13.22 21.81
CA LYS A 293 7.59 12.87 22.55
C LYS A 293 7.29 11.40 22.35
N GLU A 294 7.23 10.62 23.43
CA GLU A 294 6.84 9.22 23.36
C GLU A 294 5.33 9.07 23.13
N ARG A 295 4.98 7.95 22.52
CA ARG A 295 3.60 7.52 22.32
C ARG A 295 2.79 7.67 23.62
N TRP A 296 1.62 8.26 23.51
CA TRP A 296 0.72 8.35 24.63
C TRP A 296 0.15 6.97 24.96
N GLN A 297 0.49 6.49 26.17
CA GLN A 297 -0.12 5.27 26.72
C GLN A 297 -1.35 5.70 27.52
N ALA A 298 -2.53 5.35 27.05
CA ALA A 298 -3.74 5.53 27.83
C ALA A 298 -3.62 4.73 29.12
N PRO A 299 -3.92 5.30 30.32
CA PRO A 299 -4.23 4.44 31.47
C PRO A 299 -5.37 3.53 31.05
N SER A 300 -5.24 2.20 31.33
CA SER A 300 -6.15 1.13 30.87
C SER A 300 -7.58 1.64 30.64
N PRO A 301 -8.09 1.67 29.42
CA PRO A 301 -9.39 2.25 29.17
C PRO A 301 -10.48 1.38 29.79
N PRO A 302 -11.62 1.95 30.24
CA PRO A 302 -12.87 1.20 30.16
C PRO A 302 -13.02 0.73 28.71
N GLU A 303 -13.45 -0.52 28.50
CA GLU A 303 -13.58 -1.10 27.14
C GLU A 303 -14.08 -0.03 26.16
N PRO A 304 -13.31 0.28 25.09
CA PRO A 304 -13.73 1.31 24.18
C PRO A 304 -15.05 0.85 23.55
N GLU A 305 -16.08 1.67 23.66
CA GLU A 305 -17.15 1.60 22.66
C GLU A 305 -16.44 1.59 21.30
N PRO A 306 -16.71 0.59 20.42
CA PRO A 306 -16.09 0.52 19.13
C PRO A 306 -16.29 1.89 18.48
N PRO A 307 -15.22 2.54 17.96
CA PRO A 307 -15.38 3.83 17.32
C PRO A 307 -16.45 3.61 16.27
N THR A 308 -17.56 4.37 16.39
CA THR A 308 -18.56 4.41 15.32
C THR A 308 -17.77 4.65 14.04
N PRO A 309 -17.75 3.71 13.09
CA PRO A 309 -16.99 3.90 11.88
C PRO A 309 -17.51 5.22 11.28
N TYR A 310 -16.64 6.22 11.19
CA TYR A 310 -16.91 7.40 10.38
C TYR A 310 -17.06 6.85 8.97
N HIS A 311 -18.30 6.50 8.61
CA HIS A 311 -18.63 6.11 7.25
C HIS A 311 -18.46 7.36 6.39
N ARG A 312 -17.24 7.58 5.90
CA ARG A 312 -17.03 8.54 4.82
C ARG A 312 -18.01 8.16 3.70
N PRO A 313 -18.74 9.11 3.11
CA PRO A 313 -19.58 8.81 1.97
C PRO A 313 -18.78 8.00 0.93
N ILE A 314 -19.36 6.93 0.41
CA ILE A 314 -18.68 6.04 -0.56
C ILE A 314 -18.09 6.86 -1.72
N ALA A 315 -18.77 7.91 -2.15
CA ALA A 315 -18.26 8.82 -3.18
C ALA A 315 -16.91 9.43 -2.83
N VAL A 316 -16.68 9.83 -1.58
CA VAL A 316 -15.39 10.39 -1.13
C VAL A 316 -14.30 9.31 -1.09
N VAL A 317 -14.65 8.09 -0.67
CA VAL A 317 -13.73 6.95 -0.66
C VAL A 317 -13.28 6.59 -2.07
N VAL A 318 -14.22 6.52 -3.01
CA VAL A 318 -13.95 6.22 -4.42
C VAL A 318 -13.14 7.35 -5.08
N ASP A 319 -13.48 8.59 -4.79
CA ASP A 319 -12.80 9.77 -5.34
C ASP A 319 -11.32 9.81 -4.90
N LYS A 320 -11.06 9.52 -3.63
CA LYS A 320 -9.70 9.37 -3.08
C LYS A 320 -8.96 8.18 -3.70
N TRP A 321 -9.60 7.01 -3.74
CA TRP A 321 -9.05 5.80 -4.36
C TRP A 321 -8.67 6.05 -5.82
N PHE A 322 -9.51 6.75 -6.57
CA PHE A 322 -9.23 7.09 -7.96
C PHE A 322 -7.93 7.89 -8.10
N ALA A 323 -7.71 8.90 -7.25
CA ALA A 323 -6.49 9.67 -7.27
C ALA A 323 -5.25 8.86 -6.88
N GLU A 324 -5.36 8.01 -5.85
CA GLU A 324 -4.23 7.27 -5.27
C GLU A 324 -3.91 5.96 -6.00
N ASN A 325 -4.91 5.29 -6.61
CA ASN A 325 -4.76 3.96 -7.22
C ASN A 325 -4.87 3.96 -8.75
N THR A 326 -4.90 5.15 -9.38
CA THR A 326 -4.76 5.29 -10.84
C THR A 326 -3.34 5.64 -11.18
N PHE A 327 -2.72 4.80 -12.01
CA PHE A 327 -1.34 4.93 -12.45
C PHE A 327 -1.27 5.18 -13.94
N ARG A 328 -0.09 5.60 -14.41
CA ARG A 328 0.27 5.68 -15.82
C ARG A 328 1.34 4.65 -16.13
N SER A 329 1.27 4.03 -17.28
CA SER A 329 2.30 3.05 -17.69
C SER A 329 3.70 3.65 -17.75
N GLU A 330 3.82 4.96 -17.98
CA GLU A 330 5.10 5.67 -17.99
C GLU A 330 5.82 5.68 -16.64
N GLU A 331 5.08 5.62 -15.53
CA GLU A 331 5.65 5.52 -14.17
C GLU A 331 6.48 4.22 -13.99
N PHE A 332 6.30 3.25 -14.88
CA PHE A 332 6.92 1.93 -14.85
C PHE A 332 7.79 1.63 -16.08
N ALA A 333 8.18 2.67 -16.83
CA ALA A 333 8.97 2.50 -18.05
C ALA A 333 10.45 2.14 -17.80
N ASP A 334 10.94 2.39 -16.58
CA ASP A 334 12.25 1.92 -16.11
C ASP A 334 12.14 0.42 -15.75
N LEU A 335 12.43 -0.42 -16.72
CA LEU A 335 12.32 -1.88 -16.59
C LEU A 335 13.37 -2.47 -15.66
N GLU A 336 14.58 -1.92 -15.62
CA GLU A 336 15.67 -2.37 -14.74
C GLU A 336 15.26 -2.18 -13.27
N ARG A 337 14.59 -1.06 -12.98
CA ARG A 337 14.02 -0.82 -11.66
C ARG A 337 12.92 -1.81 -11.30
N LEU A 338 12.04 -2.19 -12.24
CA LEU A 338 11.03 -3.20 -12.00
C LEU A 338 11.64 -4.57 -11.71
N VAL A 339 12.71 -4.94 -12.41
CA VAL A 339 13.48 -6.16 -12.12
C VAL A 339 14.08 -6.10 -10.73
N ALA A 340 14.72 -4.98 -10.35
CA ALA A 340 15.26 -4.82 -8.99
C ALA A 340 14.19 -4.95 -7.90
N LEU A 341 12.97 -4.39 -8.13
CA LEU A 341 11.84 -4.55 -7.19
C LEU A 341 11.34 -5.99 -7.12
N LYS A 342 11.31 -6.71 -8.25
CA LYS A 342 10.96 -8.14 -8.33
C LYS A 342 11.96 -8.98 -7.54
N GLU A 343 13.25 -8.79 -7.78
CA GLU A 343 14.34 -9.53 -7.12
C GLU A 343 14.40 -9.26 -5.61
N ALA A 344 14.25 -7.99 -5.20
CA ALA A 344 14.24 -7.61 -3.80
C ALA A 344 13.09 -8.26 -3.01
N GLN A 345 11.99 -8.61 -3.68
CA GLN A 345 10.84 -9.31 -3.10
C GLN A 345 10.89 -10.83 -3.31
N GLY A 346 11.87 -11.35 -4.07
CA GLY A 346 11.98 -12.77 -4.41
C GLY A 346 10.82 -13.29 -5.23
N LEU A 347 10.18 -12.44 -6.07
CA LEU A 347 8.97 -12.77 -6.82
C LEU A 347 9.29 -13.31 -8.22
N THR A 348 8.42 -14.19 -8.70
CA THR A 348 8.39 -14.67 -10.08
C THR A 348 7.11 -14.20 -10.79
N ILE A 349 7.19 -13.99 -12.10
CA ILE A 349 6.10 -13.40 -12.89
C ILE A 349 5.79 -14.25 -14.12
N SER A 350 4.53 -14.68 -14.23
CA SER A 350 4.01 -15.40 -15.39
C SER A 350 3.07 -14.52 -16.23
N LEU A 351 3.22 -14.59 -17.54
CA LEU A 351 2.27 -14.05 -18.51
C LEU A 351 1.49 -15.16 -19.19
N GLY A 352 0.19 -15.22 -18.95
CA GLY A 352 -0.74 -16.10 -19.66
C GLY A 352 -1.38 -15.37 -20.84
N LEU A 353 -1.37 -15.99 -22.01
CA LEU A 353 -1.95 -15.51 -23.26
C LEU A 353 -3.16 -16.38 -23.65
N PRO A 354 -4.40 -16.02 -23.22
CA PRO A 354 -5.58 -16.74 -23.68
C PRO A 354 -5.83 -16.45 -25.17
N ALA A 355 -5.96 -17.50 -25.99
CA ALA A 355 -6.12 -17.37 -27.43
C ALA A 355 -7.23 -18.26 -27.99
N LEU A 356 -7.90 -17.79 -29.04
CA LEU A 356 -8.84 -18.54 -29.87
C LEU A 356 -8.90 -17.92 -31.28
N ASN A 357 -8.24 -18.54 -32.23
CA ASN A 357 -8.19 -18.13 -33.66
C ASN A 357 -7.62 -16.71 -33.82
N GLU A 358 -6.36 -16.52 -33.41
CA GLU A 358 -5.65 -15.23 -33.41
C GLU A 358 -4.34 -15.30 -34.24
N GLU A 359 -4.29 -16.12 -35.29
CA GLU A 359 -3.11 -16.31 -36.15
C GLU A 359 -2.53 -15.01 -36.71
N GLU A 360 -3.37 -13.98 -36.91
CA GLU A 360 -2.94 -12.71 -37.50
C GLU A 360 -2.18 -11.81 -36.49
N THR A 361 -2.40 -12.00 -35.19
CA THR A 361 -1.88 -11.08 -34.15
C THR A 361 -0.96 -11.75 -33.13
N VAL A 362 -1.18 -13.02 -32.82
CA VAL A 362 -0.50 -13.77 -31.76
C VAL A 362 1.02 -13.74 -31.91
N GLY A 363 1.54 -13.89 -33.15
CA GLY A 363 2.99 -13.85 -33.40
C GLY A 363 3.63 -12.53 -33.03
N ASN A 364 3.02 -11.42 -33.43
CA ASN A 364 3.52 -10.07 -33.10
C ASN A 364 3.44 -9.79 -31.58
N VAL A 365 2.36 -10.25 -30.94
CA VAL A 365 2.21 -10.13 -29.47
C VAL A 365 3.34 -10.85 -28.74
N ILE A 366 3.57 -12.13 -29.07
CA ILE A 366 4.60 -12.94 -28.42
C ILE A 366 5.99 -12.36 -28.68
N GLN A 367 6.35 -12.07 -29.94
CA GLN A 367 7.68 -11.55 -30.28
C GLN A 367 8.00 -10.23 -29.56
N THR A 368 7.04 -9.29 -29.57
CA THR A 368 7.24 -7.97 -28.95
C THR A 368 7.45 -8.09 -27.44
N ILE A 369 6.65 -8.87 -26.77
CA ILE A 369 6.72 -9.01 -25.31
C ILE A 369 7.93 -9.85 -24.90
N LYS A 370 8.16 -11.00 -25.54
CA LYS A 370 9.28 -11.90 -25.23
C LYS A 370 10.61 -11.19 -25.39
N LYS A 371 10.81 -10.49 -26.51
CA LYS A 371 12.03 -9.72 -26.78
C LYS A 371 12.29 -8.69 -25.68
N ALA A 372 11.33 -7.82 -25.38
CA ALA A 372 11.53 -6.70 -24.47
C ALA A 372 11.57 -7.11 -22.99
N LEU A 373 10.75 -8.09 -22.57
CA LEU A 373 10.51 -8.39 -21.15
C LEU A 373 11.05 -9.74 -20.68
N MET A 374 11.70 -10.52 -21.56
CA MET A 374 12.40 -11.75 -21.20
C MET A 374 13.86 -11.76 -21.71
N GLU A 375 14.09 -11.34 -22.96
CA GLU A 375 15.39 -11.46 -23.62
C GLU A 375 16.28 -10.21 -23.34
N GLU A 376 15.73 -9.01 -23.51
CA GLU A 376 16.45 -7.74 -23.26
C GLU A 376 16.48 -7.39 -21.76
N VAL A 377 15.32 -7.51 -21.08
CA VAL A 377 15.17 -7.26 -19.64
C VAL A 377 14.38 -8.42 -19.00
N PRO A 378 14.92 -9.15 -18.03
CA PRO A 378 14.30 -10.37 -17.48
C PRO A 378 13.21 -10.04 -16.44
N LEU A 379 12.19 -9.28 -16.85
CA LEU A 379 11.04 -8.96 -16.00
C LEU A 379 10.09 -10.16 -15.87
N LEU A 380 9.80 -10.85 -16.99
CA LEU A 380 8.97 -12.05 -17.01
C LEU A 380 9.84 -13.32 -16.89
N ASP A 381 9.38 -14.28 -16.09
CA ASP A 381 10.03 -15.59 -15.93
C ASP A 381 9.46 -16.59 -16.95
N GLU A 382 8.17 -16.45 -17.32
CA GLU A 382 7.55 -17.27 -18.35
C GLU A 382 6.46 -16.54 -19.14
N ILE A 383 6.27 -16.97 -20.38
CA ILE A 383 5.13 -16.63 -21.24
C ILE A 383 4.51 -17.94 -21.72
N VAL A 384 3.20 -18.08 -21.55
CA VAL A 384 2.48 -19.32 -21.89
C VAL A 384 1.25 -18.99 -22.70
N LEU A 385 1.04 -19.68 -23.84
CA LEU A 385 -0.21 -19.62 -24.58
C LEU A 385 -1.22 -20.62 -24.02
N ILE A 386 -2.44 -20.16 -23.72
CA ILE A 386 -3.56 -20.99 -23.28
C ILE A 386 -4.59 -21.00 -24.41
N ASP A 387 -4.53 -22.02 -25.25
CA ASP A 387 -5.38 -22.17 -26.42
C ASP A 387 -6.77 -22.70 -26.05
N SER A 388 -7.80 -22.11 -26.61
CA SER A 388 -9.20 -22.48 -26.37
C SER A 388 -9.78 -23.39 -27.48
N GLY A 389 -8.91 -24.10 -28.22
CA GLY A 389 -9.26 -24.98 -29.31
C GLY A 389 -9.27 -24.25 -30.66
N SER A 390 -8.22 -23.47 -30.95
CA SER A 390 -8.01 -22.81 -32.24
C SER A 390 -7.95 -23.81 -33.39
N VAL A 391 -8.50 -23.43 -34.53
CA VAL A 391 -8.55 -24.21 -35.78
C VAL A 391 -7.70 -23.59 -36.89
N ASP A 392 -7.07 -22.46 -36.60
CA ASP A 392 -6.09 -21.75 -37.41
C ASP A 392 -4.64 -22.02 -36.92
N TYR A 393 -3.65 -21.30 -37.45
CA TYR A 393 -2.23 -21.48 -37.12
C TYR A 393 -1.80 -20.83 -35.78
N THR A 394 -2.73 -20.43 -34.93
CA THR A 394 -2.42 -19.74 -33.63
C THR A 394 -1.42 -20.55 -32.80
N ARG A 395 -1.61 -21.87 -32.66
CA ARG A 395 -0.77 -22.73 -31.80
C ARG A 395 0.61 -22.96 -32.39
N GLU A 396 0.66 -23.21 -33.69
CA GLU A 396 1.89 -23.44 -34.44
C GLU A 396 2.80 -22.23 -34.39
N ILE A 397 2.24 -21.02 -34.60
CA ILE A 397 2.97 -19.76 -34.50
C ILE A 397 3.58 -19.55 -33.09
N ALA A 398 2.82 -19.86 -32.07
CA ALA A 398 3.31 -19.72 -30.69
C ALA A 398 4.42 -20.74 -30.37
N ALA A 399 4.26 -21.98 -30.79
CA ALA A 399 5.26 -23.04 -30.63
C ALA A 399 6.56 -22.73 -31.40
N ASP A 400 6.47 -22.23 -32.63
CA ASP A 400 7.62 -21.82 -33.44
C ASP A 400 8.40 -20.64 -32.79
N LEU A 401 7.71 -19.80 -32.02
CA LEU A 401 8.32 -18.72 -31.24
C LEU A 401 8.91 -19.22 -29.90
N GLY A 402 8.83 -20.52 -29.63
CA GLY A 402 9.46 -21.17 -28.49
C GLY A 402 8.82 -20.84 -27.14
N ILE A 403 7.50 -20.59 -27.09
CA ILE A 403 6.75 -20.52 -25.84
C ILE A 403 5.90 -21.77 -25.62
N PRO A 404 5.67 -22.20 -24.36
CA PRO A 404 4.77 -23.33 -24.08
C PRO A 404 3.35 -23.04 -24.54
N VAL A 405 2.71 -24.04 -25.12
CA VAL A 405 1.32 -24.01 -25.57
C VAL A 405 0.52 -25.09 -24.86
N TYR A 406 -0.54 -24.69 -24.17
CA TYR A 406 -1.46 -25.61 -23.49
C TYR A 406 -2.86 -25.45 -24.07
N ILE A 407 -3.49 -26.57 -24.42
CA ILE A 407 -4.90 -26.63 -24.80
C ILE A 407 -5.70 -26.69 -23.50
N HIS A 408 -6.55 -25.71 -23.22
CA HIS A 408 -7.21 -25.62 -21.93
C HIS A 408 -8.10 -26.82 -21.61
N GLN A 409 -8.63 -27.50 -22.64
CA GLN A 409 -9.43 -28.70 -22.49
C GLN A 409 -8.63 -29.88 -21.90
N GLU A 410 -7.32 -29.90 -22.11
CA GLU A 410 -6.41 -30.94 -21.63
C GLU A 410 -5.88 -30.69 -20.23
N ILE A 411 -6.05 -29.46 -19.70
CA ILE A 411 -5.66 -29.10 -18.36
C ILE A 411 -6.76 -29.56 -17.38
N LEU A 412 -6.40 -30.37 -16.37
CA LEU A 412 -7.34 -30.91 -15.38
C LEU A 412 -8.60 -31.50 -16.03
N PRO A 413 -8.47 -32.49 -16.96
CA PRO A 413 -9.58 -33.00 -17.78
C PRO A 413 -10.71 -33.62 -16.94
N GLN A 414 -10.40 -34.12 -15.73
CA GLN A 414 -11.38 -34.70 -14.81
C GLN A 414 -12.44 -33.71 -14.35
N TYR A 415 -12.14 -32.40 -14.38
CA TYR A 415 -13.10 -31.33 -14.06
C TYR A 415 -13.89 -30.87 -15.30
N GLY A 416 -13.69 -31.53 -16.45
CA GLY A 416 -14.28 -31.14 -17.71
C GLY A 416 -13.72 -29.82 -18.26
N ALA A 417 -14.27 -29.41 -19.42
CA ALA A 417 -13.92 -28.14 -20.05
C ALA A 417 -15.17 -27.39 -20.49
N TYR A 418 -15.22 -26.11 -20.18
CA TYR A 418 -16.28 -25.22 -20.60
C TYR A 418 -15.75 -24.25 -21.66
N ARG A 419 -16.64 -23.70 -22.44
CA ARG A 419 -16.28 -22.74 -23.48
C ARG A 419 -16.28 -21.33 -22.86
N GLY A 420 -15.20 -20.55 -23.07
CA GLY A 420 -15.11 -19.15 -22.71
C GLY A 420 -13.76 -18.74 -22.16
N LYS A 421 -13.52 -17.43 -22.15
CA LYS A 421 -12.24 -16.83 -21.70
C LYS A 421 -11.93 -17.19 -20.25
N GLY A 422 -12.92 -17.07 -19.35
CA GLY A 422 -12.71 -17.33 -17.94
C GLY A 422 -12.32 -18.77 -17.63
N GLU A 423 -12.75 -19.74 -18.44
CA GLU A 423 -12.30 -21.13 -18.33
C GLU A 423 -10.80 -21.25 -18.61
N ALA A 424 -10.32 -20.63 -19.68
CA ALA A 424 -8.90 -20.62 -20.01
C ALA A 424 -8.07 -19.96 -18.90
N LEU A 425 -8.57 -18.86 -18.30
CA LEU A 425 -7.89 -18.19 -17.19
C LEU A 425 -7.85 -19.04 -15.93
N TRP A 426 -8.96 -19.70 -15.57
CA TRP A 426 -8.97 -20.61 -14.43
C TRP A 426 -8.00 -21.78 -14.62
N LYS A 427 -8.02 -22.41 -15.81
CA LYS A 427 -7.10 -23.49 -16.16
C LYS A 427 -5.64 -23.03 -16.16
N SER A 428 -5.37 -21.78 -16.58
CA SER A 428 -4.01 -21.22 -16.61
C SER A 428 -3.37 -21.14 -15.23
N LEU A 429 -4.15 -20.93 -14.15
CA LEU A 429 -3.61 -20.93 -12.79
C LEU A 429 -2.90 -22.24 -12.43
N TYR A 430 -3.31 -23.36 -13.02
CA TYR A 430 -2.71 -24.68 -12.82
C TYR A 430 -1.34 -24.82 -13.50
N VAL A 431 -1.15 -24.21 -14.66
CA VAL A 431 0.06 -24.39 -15.49
C VAL A 431 1.09 -23.27 -15.28
N LEU A 432 0.66 -22.06 -15.02
CA LEU A 432 1.54 -20.92 -14.72
C LEU A 432 2.21 -21.09 -13.34
N GLU A 433 3.49 -20.69 -13.20
CA GLU A 433 4.26 -20.92 -11.98
C GLU A 433 4.52 -19.65 -11.15
N GLY A 434 4.44 -18.44 -11.75
CA GLY A 434 4.79 -17.17 -11.12
C GLY A 434 3.94 -16.80 -9.90
N ASP A 435 4.52 -16.01 -9.00
CA ASP A 435 3.85 -15.43 -7.83
C ASP A 435 2.92 -14.27 -8.21
N ILE A 436 3.22 -13.63 -9.33
CA ILE A 436 2.34 -12.66 -9.99
C ILE A 436 1.92 -13.26 -11.34
N ILE A 437 0.63 -13.23 -11.60
CA ILE A 437 0.05 -13.71 -12.85
C ILE A 437 -0.53 -12.53 -13.59
N ALA A 438 -0.09 -12.35 -14.83
CA ALA A 438 -0.63 -11.37 -15.76
C ALA A 438 -1.33 -12.06 -16.93
N TRP A 439 -2.39 -11.43 -17.44
CA TRP A 439 -3.06 -11.84 -18.68
C TRP A 439 -3.24 -10.62 -19.57
N ILE A 440 -3.02 -10.81 -20.86
CA ILE A 440 -3.35 -9.86 -21.92
C ILE A 440 -4.06 -10.59 -23.06
N ASP A 441 -4.95 -9.88 -23.73
CA ASP A 441 -5.60 -10.41 -24.91
C ASP A 441 -4.60 -10.56 -26.08
N THR A 442 -4.80 -11.54 -26.95
CA THR A 442 -3.93 -11.83 -28.10
C THR A 442 -4.35 -11.14 -29.39
N ASP A 443 -5.52 -10.45 -29.42
CA ASP A 443 -6.05 -9.71 -30.57
C ASP A 443 -5.56 -8.23 -30.65
N ILE A 444 -4.48 -7.89 -29.94
CA ILE A 444 -3.94 -6.52 -29.88
C ILE A 444 -3.10 -6.25 -31.13
N VAL A 445 -3.54 -5.29 -31.96
CA VAL A 445 -2.86 -4.94 -33.21
C VAL A 445 -1.61 -4.05 -32.95
N ASN A 446 -1.72 -3.10 -32.04
CA ASN A 446 -0.66 -2.15 -31.69
C ASN A 446 0.03 -2.52 -30.38
N ILE A 447 0.43 -3.80 -30.27
CA ILE A 447 1.07 -4.31 -29.06
C ILE A 447 2.34 -3.51 -28.72
N HIS A 448 2.57 -3.29 -27.43
CA HIS A 448 3.75 -2.65 -26.88
C HIS A 448 4.02 -3.21 -25.49
N PRO A 449 5.29 -3.33 -25.02
CA PRO A 449 5.60 -3.89 -23.69
C PRO A 449 4.84 -3.24 -22.52
N ARG A 450 4.40 -1.96 -22.65
CA ARG A 450 3.61 -1.26 -21.63
C ARG A 450 2.29 -1.95 -21.26
N PHE A 451 1.73 -2.78 -22.15
CA PHE A 451 0.52 -3.56 -21.84
C PHE A 451 0.77 -4.58 -20.74
N VAL A 452 2.03 -4.99 -20.56
CA VAL A 452 2.46 -5.95 -19.54
C VAL A 452 3.12 -5.23 -18.37
N TYR A 453 4.22 -4.47 -18.62
CA TYR A 453 4.92 -3.83 -17.51
C TYR A 453 4.03 -2.80 -16.75
N GLY A 454 3.09 -2.17 -17.45
CA GLY A 454 2.16 -1.23 -16.85
C GLY A 454 1.28 -1.89 -15.78
N ILE A 455 0.70 -3.07 -16.07
CA ILE A 455 -0.13 -3.79 -15.10
C ILE A 455 0.67 -4.49 -14.00
N LEU A 456 1.96 -4.78 -14.23
CA LEU A 456 2.85 -5.36 -13.23
C LEU A 456 3.39 -4.32 -12.26
N GLY A 457 3.64 -3.10 -12.74
CA GLY A 457 4.29 -2.03 -11.97
C GLY A 457 3.66 -1.76 -10.61
N PRO A 458 2.34 -1.54 -10.50
CA PRO A 458 1.70 -1.30 -9.21
C PRO A 458 1.82 -2.48 -8.24
N LEU A 459 1.79 -3.74 -8.73
CA LEU A 459 1.97 -4.94 -7.90
C LEU A 459 3.37 -5.02 -7.30
N LEU A 460 4.39 -4.67 -8.09
CA LEU A 460 5.78 -4.67 -7.65
C LEU A 460 6.09 -3.51 -6.70
N ARG A 461 5.48 -2.35 -6.95
CA ARG A 461 5.71 -1.13 -6.17
C ARG A 461 4.99 -1.15 -4.83
N GLU A 462 3.73 -1.62 -4.79
CA GLU A 462 2.87 -1.57 -3.61
C GLU A 462 2.36 -2.96 -3.21
N PRO A 463 2.96 -3.59 -2.18
CA PRO A 463 2.57 -4.94 -1.73
C PRO A 463 1.09 -5.08 -1.32
N ARG A 464 0.42 -3.97 -0.94
CA ARG A 464 -1.02 -3.98 -0.61
C ARG A 464 -1.91 -4.26 -1.82
N ILE A 465 -1.43 -3.93 -3.03
CA ILE A 465 -2.19 -4.15 -4.26
C ILE A 465 -2.19 -5.65 -4.58
N GLN A 466 -3.38 -6.21 -4.73
CA GLN A 466 -3.61 -7.60 -5.05
C GLN A 466 -4.02 -7.80 -6.51
N TYR A 467 -4.63 -6.77 -7.13
CA TYR A 467 -5.16 -6.86 -8.49
C TYR A 467 -5.05 -5.52 -9.22
N VAL A 468 -4.60 -5.56 -10.44
CA VAL A 468 -4.42 -4.39 -11.32
C VAL A 468 -5.20 -4.57 -12.61
N LYS A 469 -5.94 -3.55 -13.00
CA LYS A 469 -6.72 -3.48 -14.22
C LYS A 469 -6.11 -2.47 -15.19
N GLY A 470 -5.83 -2.87 -16.41
CA GLY A 470 -5.47 -1.94 -17.48
C GLY A 470 -6.68 -1.15 -17.96
N PHE A 471 -6.47 0.07 -18.42
CA PHE A 471 -7.44 0.81 -19.22
C PHE A 471 -6.74 1.58 -20.33
N TYR A 472 -7.46 1.92 -21.39
CA TYR A 472 -6.90 2.55 -22.57
C TYR A 472 -7.96 3.28 -23.38
N ARG A 473 -7.55 4.21 -24.21
CA ARG A 473 -8.44 4.83 -25.20
C ARG A 473 -8.70 3.85 -26.34
N ARG A 474 -9.96 3.72 -26.73
CA ARG A 474 -10.41 2.92 -27.86
C ARG A 474 -10.89 3.83 -28.99
N PRO A 475 -10.05 4.28 -29.91
CA PRO A 475 -10.50 5.06 -31.04
C PRO A 475 -11.39 4.20 -31.93
N LEU A 476 -12.58 4.72 -32.26
CA LEU A 476 -13.47 4.11 -33.26
C LEU A 476 -13.05 4.58 -34.64
N ARG A 477 -12.75 3.62 -35.52
CA ARG A 477 -12.58 3.90 -36.94
C ARG A 477 -13.95 3.91 -37.62
N GLN A 478 -14.40 5.08 -38.07
CA GLN A 478 -15.62 5.26 -38.85
C GLN A 478 -15.23 5.79 -40.24
N GLY A 479 -15.03 4.85 -41.19
CA GLY A 479 -14.41 5.14 -42.47
C GLY A 479 -12.95 5.62 -42.28
N ASP A 480 -12.58 6.74 -42.88
CA ASP A 480 -11.24 7.36 -42.75
C ASP A 480 -11.06 8.22 -41.49
N ARG A 481 -12.09 8.38 -40.67
CA ARG A 481 -12.04 9.20 -39.46
C ARG A 481 -11.87 8.34 -38.21
N LEU A 482 -10.90 8.72 -37.37
CA LEU A 482 -10.72 8.22 -35.99
C LEU A 482 -11.55 9.09 -35.06
N LEU A 483 -12.58 8.54 -34.44
CA LEU A 483 -13.32 9.18 -33.37
C LEU A 483 -12.67 8.81 -32.03
N ALA A 484 -12.25 9.80 -31.28
CA ALA A 484 -11.57 9.66 -29.99
C ALA A 484 -12.48 9.18 -28.86
N GLY A 485 -13.40 8.31 -29.09
CA GLY A 485 -14.32 7.75 -28.10
C GLY A 485 -15.48 7.05 -28.77
N GLY A 486 -15.82 5.85 -28.31
CA GLY A 486 -16.96 5.09 -28.86
C GLY A 486 -16.79 3.57 -28.71
N GLY A 487 -15.63 3.11 -28.23
CA GLY A 487 -15.42 1.74 -27.75
C GLY A 487 -15.99 1.55 -26.35
N GLY A 488 -16.20 0.29 -25.94
CA GLY A 488 -16.64 0.00 -24.57
C GLY A 488 -18.16 0.04 -24.35
N ARG A 489 -18.97 -0.18 -25.41
CA ARG A 489 -20.44 -0.16 -25.32
C ARG A 489 -21.00 -1.03 -24.21
N VAL A 490 -20.48 -2.24 -24.01
CA VAL A 490 -20.92 -3.13 -22.93
C VAL A 490 -20.51 -2.55 -21.56
N THR A 491 -19.34 -1.92 -21.48
CA THR A 491 -18.91 -1.23 -20.27
C THR A 491 -19.89 -0.11 -19.91
N GLU A 492 -20.17 0.79 -20.83
CA GLU A 492 -21.00 1.98 -20.55
C GLU A 492 -22.48 1.66 -20.36
N LEU A 493 -23.01 0.67 -21.10
CA LEU A 493 -24.45 0.36 -21.09
C LEU A 493 -24.86 -0.78 -20.15
N THR A 494 -23.88 -1.55 -19.63
CA THR A 494 -24.18 -2.71 -18.77
C THR A 494 -23.31 -2.71 -17.51
N ALA A 495 -22.00 -2.86 -17.62
CA ALA A 495 -21.14 -3.07 -16.45
C ALA A 495 -21.11 -1.81 -15.54
N ARG A 496 -20.89 -0.63 -16.10
CA ARG A 496 -20.83 0.62 -15.31
C ARG A 496 -22.14 0.92 -14.55
N PRO A 497 -23.34 0.85 -15.17
CA PRO A 497 -24.60 1.04 -14.42
C PRO A 497 -24.77 0.01 -13.29
N LEU A 498 -24.47 -1.27 -13.54
CA LEU A 498 -24.61 -2.32 -12.54
C LEU A 498 -23.63 -2.16 -11.38
N LEU A 499 -22.38 -1.82 -11.68
CA LEU A 499 -21.36 -1.58 -10.64
C LEU A 499 -21.72 -0.34 -9.82
N ASN A 500 -22.12 0.77 -10.45
CA ASN A 500 -22.56 1.97 -9.72
C ASN A 500 -23.76 1.70 -8.82
N LEU A 501 -24.70 0.87 -9.26
CA LEU A 501 -25.93 0.59 -8.52
C LEU A 501 -25.70 -0.36 -7.35
N PHE A 502 -24.91 -1.41 -7.54
CA PHE A 502 -24.83 -2.52 -6.59
C PHE A 502 -23.47 -2.65 -5.88
N PHE A 503 -22.39 -2.12 -6.47
CA PHE A 503 -21.02 -2.14 -5.97
C PHE A 503 -20.36 -0.77 -6.17
N PRO A 504 -20.93 0.28 -5.52
CA PRO A 504 -20.53 1.67 -5.78
C PRO A 504 -19.05 1.94 -5.49
N GLU A 505 -18.38 1.10 -4.69
CA GLU A 505 -16.94 1.14 -4.47
C GLU A 505 -16.14 0.94 -5.78
N LEU A 506 -16.68 0.17 -6.74
CA LEU A 506 -16.06 -0.08 -8.05
C LEU A 506 -16.41 0.98 -9.10
N SER A 507 -17.19 2.00 -8.74
CA SER A 507 -17.66 3.03 -9.68
C SER A 507 -16.53 3.87 -10.28
N GLY A 508 -15.39 3.96 -9.59
CA GLY A 508 -14.19 4.66 -10.05
C GLY A 508 -13.37 3.92 -11.13
N LEU A 509 -13.70 2.66 -11.46
CA LEU A 509 -13.00 1.92 -12.50
C LEU A 509 -13.31 2.47 -13.89
N ILE A 510 -12.27 2.84 -14.65
CA ILE A 510 -12.40 3.42 -15.98
C ILE A 510 -12.85 2.37 -16.98
N GLN A 511 -12.21 1.20 -17.00
CA GLN A 511 -12.60 0.08 -17.89
C GLN A 511 -12.64 -1.26 -17.14
N PRO A 512 -13.71 -1.55 -16.41
CA PRO A 512 -13.84 -2.79 -15.64
C PRO A 512 -13.75 -4.05 -16.48
N LEU A 513 -14.08 -3.98 -17.78
CA LEU A 513 -14.07 -5.11 -18.72
C LEU A 513 -12.83 -5.14 -19.62
N ALA A 514 -11.73 -4.44 -19.27
CA ALA A 514 -10.49 -4.55 -20.03
C ALA A 514 -9.91 -5.96 -19.92
N GLY A 515 -9.28 -6.44 -21.00
CA GLY A 515 -8.71 -7.80 -21.07
C GLY A 515 -7.28 -7.91 -20.53
N GLU A 516 -6.68 -6.79 -20.15
CA GLU A 516 -5.33 -6.67 -19.61
C GLU A 516 -5.40 -6.46 -18.10
N TYR A 517 -4.93 -7.43 -17.34
CA TYR A 517 -4.91 -7.38 -15.88
C TYR A 517 -3.89 -8.35 -15.29
N ALA A 518 -3.48 -8.06 -14.08
CA ALA A 518 -2.57 -8.89 -13.32
C ALA A 518 -2.99 -8.95 -11.85
N GLY A 519 -2.58 -10.00 -11.17
CA GLY A 519 -2.83 -10.14 -9.74
C GLY A 519 -1.81 -11.05 -9.07
N ARG A 520 -1.76 -10.94 -7.73
CA ARG A 520 -0.97 -11.88 -6.94
C ARG A 520 -1.61 -13.26 -6.99
N ARG A 521 -0.80 -14.29 -7.22
CA ARG A 521 -1.29 -15.69 -7.24
C ARG A 521 -2.07 -16.03 -5.98
N GLU A 522 -1.53 -15.67 -4.82
CA GLU A 522 -2.16 -15.92 -3.54
C GLU A 522 -3.60 -15.39 -3.45
N ALA A 523 -3.86 -14.24 -4.05
CA ALA A 523 -5.22 -13.71 -4.14
C ALA A 523 -6.05 -14.46 -5.18
N LEU A 524 -5.53 -14.64 -6.40
CA LEU A 524 -6.26 -15.21 -7.52
C LEU A 524 -6.65 -16.67 -7.29
N GLU A 525 -5.79 -17.51 -6.72
CA GLU A 525 -6.05 -18.93 -6.48
C GLU A 525 -7.15 -19.18 -5.43
N ARG A 526 -7.46 -18.17 -4.61
CA ARG A 526 -8.51 -18.21 -3.56
C ARG A 526 -9.88 -17.75 -4.08
N LEU A 527 -9.95 -17.25 -5.30
CA LEU A 527 -11.19 -16.73 -5.88
C LEU A 527 -11.81 -17.75 -6.84
N PRO A 528 -13.15 -17.79 -6.89
CA PRO A 528 -13.86 -18.51 -7.90
C PRO A 528 -13.83 -17.77 -9.24
N PHE A 529 -13.86 -18.48 -10.35
CA PHE A 529 -13.83 -17.91 -11.69
C PHE A 529 -15.11 -18.26 -12.47
N PHE A 530 -15.73 -17.25 -13.07
CA PHE A 530 -16.77 -17.50 -14.07
C PHE A 530 -16.15 -17.93 -15.40
N THR A 531 -16.77 -18.88 -16.07
CA THR A 531 -16.16 -19.52 -17.24
C THR A 531 -16.20 -18.68 -18.52
N GLY A 532 -17.16 -17.76 -18.63
CA GLY A 532 -17.41 -16.97 -19.84
C GLY A 532 -16.93 -15.52 -19.77
N TYR A 533 -17.75 -14.63 -20.32
CA TYR A 533 -17.49 -13.18 -20.38
C TYR A 533 -17.74 -12.44 -19.06
N GLY A 534 -18.26 -13.12 -18.07
CA GLY A 534 -18.48 -12.56 -16.74
C GLY A 534 -17.24 -12.55 -15.85
N VAL A 535 -16.14 -13.18 -16.27
CA VAL A 535 -14.95 -13.39 -15.45
C VAL A 535 -14.35 -12.08 -14.93
N GLU A 536 -14.21 -11.05 -15.76
CA GLU A 536 -13.65 -9.77 -15.34
C GLU A 536 -14.50 -9.09 -14.28
N THR A 537 -15.83 -9.12 -14.43
CA THR A 537 -16.77 -8.55 -13.47
C THR A 537 -16.76 -9.36 -12.17
N GLY A 538 -16.74 -10.67 -12.25
CA GLY A 538 -16.68 -11.58 -11.10
C GLY A 538 -15.42 -11.34 -10.28
N LEU A 539 -14.25 -11.34 -10.90
CA LEU A 539 -12.96 -11.10 -10.22
C LEU A 539 -12.91 -9.74 -9.52
N LEU A 540 -13.41 -8.66 -10.14
CA LEU A 540 -13.44 -7.35 -9.52
C LEU A 540 -14.32 -7.34 -8.27
N ILE A 541 -15.49 -7.96 -8.32
CA ILE A 541 -16.39 -8.05 -7.17
C ILE A 541 -15.77 -8.92 -6.07
N ASP A 542 -15.15 -10.03 -6.45
CA ASP A 542 -14.58 -10.98 -5.48
C ASP A 542 -13.31 -10.43 -4.82
N ILE A 543 -12.44 -9.72 -5.55
CA ILE A 543 -11.29 -8.99 -4.97
C ILE A 543 -11.77 -7.88 -4.03
N LEU A 544 -12.78 -7.09 -4.44
CA LEU A 544 -13.37 -6.08 -3.55
C LEU A 544 -13.87 -6.71 -2.25
N ASN A 545 -14.53 -7.86 -2.34
CA ASN A 545 -15.09 -8.56 -1.17
C ASN A 545 -14.01 -9.13 -0.26
N ALA A 546 -12.94 -9.68 -0.86
CA ALA A 546 -11.90 -10.36 -0.12
C ALA A 546 -10.85 -9.42 0.48
N TYR A 547 -10.48 -8.36 -0.25
CA TYR A 547 -9.32 -7.52 0.06
C TYR A 547 -9.65 -6.01 0.14
N GLY A 548 -10.88 -5.61 -0.19
CA GLY A 548 -11.30 -4.21 -0.19
C GLY A 548 -10.84 -3.42 -1.42
N LEU A 549 -11.34 -2.19 -1.53
CA LEU A 549 -11.08 -1.31 -2.68
C LEU A 549 -9.59 -0.94 -2.83
N GLN A 550 -8.89 -0.76 -1.71
CA GLN A 550 -7.46 -0.37 -1.72
C GLN A 550 -6.52 -1.44 -2.29
N ALA A 551 -6.98 -2.69 -2.38
CA ALA A 551 -6.25 -3.78 -3.01
C ALA A 551 -6.35 -3.79 -4.55
N ILE A 552 -7.19 -2.92 -5.12
CA ILE A 552 -7.39 -2.78 -6.57
C ILE A 552 -6.69 -1.51 -7.05
N ALA A 553 -5.98 -1.60 -8.17
CA ALA A 553 -5.43 -0.45 -8.89
C ALA A 553 -5.81 -0.50 -10.37
N GLN A 554 -5.66 0.63 -11.06
CA GLN A 554 -5.85 0.72 -12.49
C GLN A 554 -4.73 1.51 -13.16
N VAL A 555 -4.40 1.14 -14.43
CA VAL A 555 -3.27 1.72 -15.16
C VAL A 555 -3.67 2.15 -16.55
N ASP A 556 -3.33 3.39 -16.94
CA ASP A 556 -3.45 3.91 -18.30
C ASP A 556 -2.40 3.27 -19.22
N LEU A 557 -2.84 2.41 -20.11
CA LEU A 557 -2.04 1.74 -21.14
C LEU A 557 -2.04 2.52 -22.48
N ARG A 558 -2.56 3.75 -22.50
CA ARG A 558 -2.69 4.69 -23.62
C ARG A 558 -3.75 4.29 -24.65
N GLU A 559 -3.38 3.65 -25.73
CA GLU A 559 -4.28 3.31 -26.84
C GLU A 559 -4.20 1.84 -27.16
N ARG A 560 -5.38 1.23 -27.41
CA ARG A 560 -5.51 -0.11 -27.95
C ARG A 560 -6.34 -0.08 -29.21
N ILE A 561 -5.78 -0.63 -30.28
CA ILE A 561 -6.47 -0.88 -31.54
C ILE A 561 -6.86 -2.34 -31.60
N HIS A 562 -8.14 -2.62 -31.74
CA HIS A 562 -8.72 -3.98 -31.83
C HIS A 562 -9.88 -4.00 -32.81
N ARG A 563 -10.31 -5.18 -33.19
CA ARG A 563 -11.48 -5.37 -34.05
C ARG A 563 -12.76 -5.18 -33.25
N ASN A 564 -13.65 -4.30 -33.72
CA ASN A 564 -14.93 -4.05 -33.08
C ASN A 564 -15.96 -5.13 -33.46
N LYS A 565 -16.62 -5.72 -32.46
CA LYS A 565 -17.75 -6.63 -32.68
C LYS A 565 -19.04 -5.85 -32.98
N PRO A 566 -19.90 -6.32 -33.86
CA PRO A 566 -21.21 -5.69 -34.10
C PRO A 566 -22.10 -5.79 -32.86
N LEU A 567 -23.08 -4.86 -32.70
CA LEU A 567 -23.94 -4.77 -31.54
C LEU A 567 -24.66 -6.09 -31.16
N PRO A 568 -25.20 -6.89 -32.13
CA PRO A 568 -25.83 -8.17 -31.79
C PRO A 568 -24.88 -9.18 -31.14
N ALA A 569 -23.57 -9.11 -31.42
CA ALA A 569 -22.57 -9.97 -30.79
C ALA A 569 -22.20 -9.54 -29.37
N LEU A 570 -22.55 -8.31 -28.96
CA LEU A 570 -22.31 -7.78 -27.62
C LEU A 570 -23.44 -8.14 -26.63
N SER A 571 -24.65 -8.45 -27.12
CA SER A 571 -25.80 -8.78 -26.27
C SER A 571 -25.55 -10.01 -25.38
N PRO A 572 -24.98 -11.14 -25.87
CA PRO A 572 -24.65 -12.26 -25.01
C PRO A 572 -23.62 -11.90 -23.92
N MET A 573 -22.66 -11.01 -24.22
CA MET A 573 -21.71 -10.53 -23.23
C MET A 573 -22.38 -9.74 -22.11
N SER A 574 -23.31 -8.83 -22.46
CA SER A 574 -24.11 -8.09 -21.49
C SER A 574 -24.94 -9.02 -20.60
N PHE A 575 -25.58 -10.03 -21.21
CA PHE A 575 -26.40 -10.99 -20.50
C PHE A 575 -25.57 -11.82 -19.51
N ALA A 576 -24.37 -12.25 -19.89
CA ALA A 576 -23.41 -12.95 -19.03
C ALA A 576 -23.02 -12.09 -17.81
N ILE A 577 -22.71 -10.81 -18.03
CA ILE A 577 -22.33 -9.88 -16.93
C ILE A 577 -23.50 -9.70 -15.95
N ILE A 578 -24.73 -9.56 -16.45
CA ILE A 578 -25.90 -9.45 -15.59
C ILE A 578 -26.08 -10.72 -14.74
N GLN A 579 -25.90 -11.91 -15.31
CA GLN A 579 -25.98 -13.17 -14.57
C GLN A 579 -24.97 -13.19 -13.41
N VAL A 580 -23.70 -12.77 -13.66
CA VAL A 580 -22.65 -12.70 -12.63
C VAL A 580 -23.01 -11.73 -11.51
N VAL A 581 -23.46 -10.51 -11.85
CA VAL A 581 -23.85 -9.50 -10.86
C VAL A 581 -24.98 -10.01 -9.99
N VAL A 582 -26.03 -10.58 -10.60
CA VAL A 582 -27.19 -11.12 -9.86
C VAL A 582 -26.75 -12.28 -8.95
N ARG A 583 -25.86 -13.15 -9.41
CA ARG A 583 -25.30 -14.25 -8.59
C ARG A 583 -24.55 -13.71 -7.38
N ARG A 584 -23.66 -12.72 -7.56
CA ARG A 584 -22.93 -12.09 -6.45
C ARG A 584 -23.83 -11.33 -5.47
N LEU A 585 -24.94 -10.78 -5.93
CA LEU A 585 -25.95 -10.18 -5.05
C LEU A 585 -26.68 -11.23 -4.21
N GLU A 586 -26.96 -12.40 -4.78
CA GLU A 586 -27.55 -13.53 -4.06
C GLU A 586 -26.57 -14.08 -3.01
N ASP A 587 -25.31 -14.30 -3.37
CA ASP A 587 -24.26 -14.76 -2.48
C ASP A 587 -24.04 -13.80 -1.27
N ARG A 588 -24.25 -12.51 -1.49
CA ARG A 588 -24.19 -11.48 -0.44
C ARG A 588 -25.50 -11.29 0.35
N HIS A 589 -26.51 -12.11 0.10
CA HIS A 589 -27.84 -11.99 0.69
C HIS A 589 -28.52 -10.61 0.47
N LYS A 590 -28.08 -9.85 -0.53
CA LYS A 590 -28.72 -8.56 -0.91
C LYS A 590 -30.02 -8.76 -1.67
N ILE A 591 -30.14 -9.88 -2.37
CA ILE A 591 -31.36 -10.32 -3.04
C ILE A 591 -31.59 -11.82 -2.76
N ARG A 592 -32.82 -12.26 -2.91
CA ARG A 592 -33.20 -13.67 -2.89
C ARG A 592 -33.97 -13.97 -4.16
N LEU A 593 -33.43 -14.87 -4.96
CA LEU A 593 -34.11 -15.38 -6.15
C LEU A 593 -35.11 -16.46 -5.73
N LEU A 594 -36.32 -16.39 -6.22
CA LEU A 594 -37.34 -17.42 -6.02
C LEU A 594 -37.24 -18.56 -7.03
N GLU A 595 -36.58 -18.30 -8.18
CA GLU A 595 -36.34 -19.24 -9.24
C GLU A 595 -34.93 -19.07 -9.80
N GLU A 596 -34.40 -20.10 -10.45
CA GLU A 596 -33.11 -20.01 -11.14
C GLU A 596 -33.12 -18.93 -12.23
N ILE A 597 -31.98 -18.23 -12.37
CA ILE A 597 -31.77 -17.25 -13.44
C ILE A 597 -31.90 -17.94 -14.78
N ASN A 598 -32.62 -17.30 -15.71
CA ASN A 598 -32.72 -17.77 -17.09
C ASN A 598 -31.31 -17.84 -17.74
N LYS A 599 -31.05 -18.94 -18.39
CA LYS A 599 -29.75 -19.27 -19.04
C LYS A 599 -29.82 -19.16 -20.57
N THR A 600 -30.99 -18.83 -21.11
CA THR A 600 -31.22 -18.70 -22.56
C THR A 600 -31.61 -17.29 -22.93
N MET A 601 -31.13 -16.83 -24.07
CA MET A 601 -31.43 -15.51 -24.61
C MET A 601 -31.96 -15.64 -26.02
N ASN A 602 -33.10 -14.98 -26.30
CA ASN A 602 -33.67 -14.89 -27.64
C ASN A 602 -33.15 -13.64 -28.34
N LEU A 603 -32.50 -13.81 -29.47
CA LEU A 603 -32.03 -12.76 -30.36
C LEU A 603 -33.00 -12.61 -31.53
N ILE A 604 -33.39 -11.41 -31.90
CA ILE A 604 -34.12 -11.13 -33.09
C ILE A 604 -33.14 -11.01 -34.25
N ARG A 605 -33.32 -11.88 -35.27
CA ARG A 605 -32.51 -11.86 -36.49
C ARG A 605 -33.32 -11.33 -37.65
N TYR A 606 -32.70 -10.51 -38.48
CA TYR A 606 -33.27 -9.92 -39.67
C TYR A 606 -32.56 -10.49 -40.89
N GLU A 607 -33.33 -11.07 -41.81
CA GLU A 607 -32.88 -11.48 -43.13
C GLU A 607 -33.76 -10.76 -44.18
N PRO A 608 -33.32 -10.63 -45.42
CA PRO A 608 -34.16 -10.04 -46.47
C PRO A 608 -35.53 -10.71 -46.54
N GLY A 609 -36.59 -9.98 -46.23
CA GLY A 609 -37.97 -10.43 -46.28
C GLY A 609 -38.50 -11.19 -45.06
N ARG A 610 -37.69 -11.40 -43.99
CA ARG A 610 -38.17 -12.08 -42.78
C ARG A 610 -37.37 -11.65 -41.53
N PHE A 611 -37.98 -11.86 -40.39
CA PHE A 611 -37.30 -11.85 -39.09
C PHE A 611 -37.68 -13.12 -38.33
N TYR A 612 -36.75 -13.56 -37.45
CA TYR A 612 -36.97 -14.78 -36.66
C TYR A 612 -36.24 -14.68 -35.33
N LEU A 613 -36.63 -15.53 -34.38
CA LEU A 613 -35.97 -15.68 -33.11
C LEU A 613 -34.86 -16.72 -33.20
N GLU A 614 -33.67 -16.33 -32.83
CA GLU A 614 -32.56 -17.25 -32.58
C GLU A 614 -32.39 -17.38 -31.06
N THR A 615 -32.62 -18.58 -30.55
CA THR A 615 -32.39 -18.86 -29.13
C THR A 615 -30.94 -19.32 -28.93
N ILE A 616 -30.19 -18.62 -28.08
CA ILE A 616 -28.83 -18.97 -27.71
C ILE A 616 -28.78 -19.28 -26.23
N GLU A 617 -27.98 -20.26 -25.84
CA GLU A 617 -27.66 -20.52 -24.44
C GLU A 617 -26.46 -19.64 -24.03
N VAL A 618 -26.64 -18.82 -22.98
CA VAL A 618 -25.61 -18.04 -22.34
C VAL A 618 -25.57 -18.46 -20.88
N ARG A 619 -24.67 -19.36 -20.56
CA ARG A 619 -24.58 -19.92 -19.21
C ARG A 619 -23.23 -19.63 -18.60
N GLU A 620 -23.22 -18.70 -17.67
CA GLU A 620 -22.06 -18.48 -16.81
C GLU A 620 -22.03 -19.56 -15.73
N ARG A 621 -20.95 -20.34 -15.74
CA ARG A 621 -20.66 -21.33 -14.71
C ARG A 621 -19.55 -20.80 -13.83
N GLU A 622 -19.52 -21.23 -12.60
CA GLU A 622 -18.51 -20.86 -11.63
C GLU A 622 -17.58 -22.04 -11.40
N ARG A 623 -16.27 -21.79 -11.53
CA ARG A 623 -15.22 -22.71 -11.13
C ARG A 623 -14.85 -22.43 -9.69
N PRO A 624 -14.62 -23.46 -8.88
CA PRO A 624 -14.18 -23.27 -7.49
C PRO A 624 -12.80 -22.58 -7.46
N PRO A 625 -12.43 -21.96 -6.32
CA PRO A 625 -11.07 -21.46 -6.12
C PRO A 625 -10.04 -22.54 -6.45
N MET A 626 -8.98 -22.20 -7.22
CA MET A 626 -7.98 -23.16 -7.67
C MET A 626 -7.27 -23.84 -6.49
N ILE A 627 -7.10 -23.12 -5.38
CA ILE A 627 -6.48 -23.64 -4.15
C ILE A 627 -7.29 -24.80 -3.52
N THR A 628 -8.55 -24.98 -3.90
CA THR A 628 -9.39 -26.10 -3.41
C THR A 628 -9.25 -27.35 -4.26
N ILE A 629 -8.51 -27.29 -5.37
CA ILE A 629 -8.31 -28.43 -6.28
C ILE A 629 -7.18 -29.32 -5.74
N PRO A 630 -7.42 -30.61 -5.46
CA PRO A 630 -6.42 -31.49 -4.87
C PRO A 630 -5.13 -31.59 -5.69
N GLU A 631 -5.21 -31.70 -7.01
CA GLU A 631 -4.06 -31.79 -7.91
C GLU A 631 -3.22 -30.50 -7.90
N TYR A 632 -3.89 -29.33 -7.77
CA TYR A 632 -3.20 -28.04 -7.62
C TYR A 632 -2.45 -27.98 -6.31
N ARG A 633 -3.10 -28.38 -5.20
CA ARG A 633 -2.47 -28.42 -3.87
C ARG A 633 -1.25 -29.34 -3.86
N GLN A 634 -1.37 -30.52 -4.45
CA GLN A 634 -0.25 -31.46 -4.59
C GLN A 634 0.89 -30.84 -5.41
N LYS A 635 0.59 -30.21 -6.55
CA LYS A 635 1.56 -29.52 -7.40
C LYS A 635 2.30 -28.41 -6.66
N ARG A 636 1.59 -27.65 -5.80
CA ARG A 636 2.13 -26.52 -5.02
C ARG A 636 2.72 -26.94 -3.68
N GLY A 637 2.77 -28.21 -3.32
CA GLY A 637 3.27 -28.71 -2.05
C GLY A 637 2.42 -28.28 -0.84
N LEU A 638 1.15 -27.95 -1.07
CA LEU A 638 0.20 -27.57 -0.02
C LEU A 638 -0.38 -28.83 0.65
N PRO A 639 -0.65 -28.80 1.96
CA PRO A 639 -1.29 -29.94 2.64
C PRO A 639 -2.66 -30.27 2.01
N PRO A 640 -3.12 -31.54 2.00
CA PRO A 640 -4.48 -31.88 1.60
C PRO A 640 -5.50 -31.03 2.38
N LEU A 641 -6.66 -30.78 1.77
CA LEU A 641 -7.78 -30.20 2.53
C LEU A 641 -8.22 -31.23 3.57
N GLU A 642 -8.30 -30.85 4.82
CA GLU A 642 -8.97 -31.60 5.85
C GLU A 642 -10.44 -31.75 5.46
N SER A 643 -11.10 -32.86 5.85
CA SER A 643 -12.42 -33.28 5.39
C SER A 643 -13.48 -32.16 5.46
N GLU A 644 -14.57 -32.28 4.69
CA GLU A 644 -15.64 -31.27 4.47
C GLU A 644 -16.21 -30.59 5.73
N GLU A 645 -15.98 -31.14 6.93
CA GLU A 645 -16.37 -30.52 8.20
C GLU A 645 -15.50 -29.29 8.55
N ASP A 646 -14.19 -29.32 8.25
CA ASP A 646 -13.29 -28.19 8.55
C ASP A 646 -13.39 -27.04 7.51
N SER A 647 -13.80 -27.34 6.28
CA SER A 647 -14.04 -26.29 5.28
C SER A 647 -15.24 -25.39 5.63
N ARG A 648 -16.23 -25.90 6.37
CA ARG A 648 -17.35 -25.11 6.91
C ARG A 648 -16.90 -24.22 8.09
N VAL A 649 -16.05 -24.74 8.96
CA VAL A 649 -15.50 -24.00 10.11
C VAL A 649 -14.60 -22.85 9.63
N THR A 650 -13.77 -23.07 8.60
CA THR A 650 -12.88 -22.02 8.06
C THR A 650 -13.69 -20.89 7.40
N THR A 651 -14.77 -21.24 6.70
CA THR A 651 -15.66 -20.25 6.06
C THR A 651 -16.50 -19.51 7.13
N GLU A 652 -16.91 -20.17 8.17
CA GLU A 652 -17.69 -19.59 9.28
C GLU A 652 -16.80 -18.75 10.23
N THR A 653 -15.57 -19.17 10.48
CA THR A 653 -14.59 -18.42 11.29
C THR A 653 -14.15 -17.16 10.57
N GLN A 654 -13.93 -17.20 9.26
CA GLN A 654 -13.66 -16.01 8.43
C GLN A 654 -14.88 -15.08 8.33
N ARG A 655 -16.12 -15.61 8.42
CA ARG A 655 -17.35 -14.80 8.53
C ARG A 655 -17.50 -14.14 9.90
N THR A 656 -17.13 -14.83 10.97
CA THR A 656 -17.26 -14.32 12.35
C THR A 656 -16.21 -13.25 12.65
N GLN A 657 -14.99 -13.37 12.14
CA GLN A 657 -13.94 -12.35 12.27
C GLN A 657 -14.20 -11.08 11.45
N ARG A 658 -15.15 -11.10 10.50
CA ARG A 658 -15.54 -9.91 9.70
C ARG A 658 -16.76 -9.19 10.24
N ASN A 659 -17.48 -9.78 11.20
CA ASN A 659 -18.63 -9.18 11.85
C ASN A 659 -18.30 -8.66 13.27
N LEU A 660 -17.07 -8.77 13.70
CA LEU A 660 -16.46 -8.12 14.85
C LEU A 660 -15.50 -7.02 14.35
#